data_73fd86b5487dba3e6b2247822e2391b2
#
_entry.id   73fd86b5487dba3e6b2247822e2391b2
#
_cell.length_a   1.000
_cell.length_b   1.000
_cell.length_c   1.000
_cell.angle_alpha   90.00
_cell.angle_beta   90.00
_cell.angle_gamma   90.00
#
_symmetry.space_group_name_H-M   'P 1'
#
loop_
_entity.id
_entity.type
_entity.pdbx_description
1 polymer ?
#
loop_
_entity_poly.entity_id
_entity_poly.type
_entity_poly.pdbx_seq_one_letter_code
_entity_poly.pdbx_strand_id
1 'polypeptide(L)'
;MMRKSYKKKFCLAAASSIMAMSFAGYAFAADATADDADTMEFTLDSMVVTASRIPTKITEAKADISVITRKDIEQMHMSSVEEVLRTVPGVQFMNYGGNGGMNANMSGIRINGSKEVVVLVDGVRVNEFQGSDSGYFFAALTNNTDNIERVEVLRGGAGTLYGSGAKGGVINIITRKINDNKTSIDVSAGNFSTKQYKLNTQGRQGKVGYHVYYDDKHSGDFKDGSGKKWQSDIDSKSVGLKVNYDITADHKLSLSYDRTKSDFNGYDYIYHNNYRGDYKNDSITFKDDLTLSDKWSNSFTYRRSNTEGQYAQNNHTLFNADADYTYDFISDQVTYLTNRHNVVFGVDYAHGKDNAAKALVGTSGKPANFKMKNTSYYVQDDWKIIPHVTLSGGLRYDRPSNSGQTGATLESHTSKSYKLSWDITDKDIIYAGRSDFFILPSMYQLTNRQYGNASLKPAYGRTSTIGYSKSFDDYNIFTFNWFETKTERGIGLTAAGYVNTRGMSRGWNAQFMTQLGEHWNANIGWGHLYQYEDEDTYSYGYSPKDLATFAVYYDYAKVKAGLDGYYFFRRVNPNYPNGWPADDYAIFNMSASYAPTKNINIYAKVNNLFDKMYSERTHVIYATGRPGDWYSMPGRSFVLGMQVTF
;
A
#
# COMPACT_ATOMS: atom_id res chain seq x y z
N MET A 1 -33.39 23.53 -3.31
CA MET A 1 -32.36 24.37 -2.69
C MET A 1 -32.29 24.30 -1.15
N MET A 2 -33.26 23.71 -0.45
CA MET A 2 -33.28 23.64 1.04
C MET A 2 -32.63 22.39 1.67
N ARG A 3 -32.26 21.36 0.93
CA ARG A 3 -31.66 20.12 1.47
C ARG A 3 -30.15 20.16 1.78
N LYS A 4 -29.41 21.15 1.22
CA LYS A 4 -27.95 21.28 1.44
C LYS A 4 -27.55 21.94 2.75
N SER A 5 -28.43 22.68 3.41
CA SER A 5 -28.15 23.43 4.65
C SER A 5 -28.18 22.56 5.91
N TYR A 6 -28.98 21.49 5.94
CA TYR A 6 -29.10 20.65 7.13
C TYR A 6 -27.90 19.69 7.34
N LYS A 7 -27.27 19.23 6.27
CA LYS A 7 -26.09 18.32 6.39
C LYS A 7 -24.85 19.03 6.92
N LYS A 8 -24.65 20.33 6.58
CA LYS A 8 -23.50 21.10 7.11
C LYS A 8 -23.63 21.40 8.61
N LYS A 9 -24.85 21.59 9.12
CA LYS A 9 -25.08 21.87 10.55
C LYS A 9 -24.91 20.62 11.42
N PHE A 10 -25.20 19.44 10.90
CA PHE A 10 -25.05 18.18 11.65
C PHE A 10 -23.57 17.78 11.82
N CYS A 11 -22.73 17.99 10.82
CA CYS A 11 -21.28 17.72 10.92
C CYS A 11 -20.57 18.71 11.88
N LEU A 12 -20.99 19.97 11.92
CA LEU A 12 -20.43 20.96 12.86
C LEU A 12 -20.85 20.68 14.31
N ALA A 13 -22.09 20.23 14.53
CA ALA A 13 -22.59 19.88 15.86
C ALA A 13 -21.96 18.60 16.42
N ALA A 14 -21.65 17.61 15.57
CA ALA A 14 -20.93 16.41 15.98
C ALA A 14 -19.46 16.72 16.33
N ALA A 15 -18.78 17.57 15.54
CA ALA A 15 -17.41 17.99 15.82
C ALA A 15 -17.31 18.82 17.11
N SER A 16 -18.28 19.72 17.38
CA SER A 16 -18.29 20.50 18.61
C SER A 16 -18.63 19.67 19.85
N SER A 17 -19.43 18.60 19.73
CA SER A 17 -19.75 17.71 20.86
C SER A 17 -18.58 16.81 21.24
N ILE A 18 -17.78 16.38 20.26
CA ILE A 18 -16.56 15.59 20.48
C ILE A 18 -15.45 16.48 21.08
N MET A 19 -15.34 17.74 20.65
CA MET A 19 -14.43 18.71 21.25
C MET A 19 -14.75 18.99 22.74
N ALA A 20 -16.04 19.09 23.09
CA ALA A 20 -16.46 19.33 24.48
C ALA A 20 -16.17 18.13 25.41
N MET A 21 -16.19 16.89 24.91
CA MET A 21 -15.82 15.70 25.69
C MET A 21 -14.30 15.57 25.92
N SER A 22 -13.48 16.06 24.99
CA SER A 22 -12.01 16.04 25.12
C SER A 22 -11.49 17.07 26.14
N PHE A 23 -12.18 18.20 26.32
CA PHE A 23 -11.78 19.25 27.27
C PHE A 23 -12.17 18.96 28.72
N ALA A 24 -13.16 18.10 28.96
CA ALA A 24 -13.57 17.77 30.33
C ALA A 24 -12.61 16.81 31.07
N GLY A 25 -11.71 16.14 30.34
CA GLY A 25 -10.73 15.21 30.91
C GLY A 25 -9.40 15.83 31.36
N TYR A 26 -9.11 17.08 31.03
CA TYR A 26 -7.81 17.73 31.27
C TYR A 26 -7.67 18.52 32.56
N ALA A 27 -8.68 18.51 33.46
CA ALA A 27 -8.66 19.32 34.69
C ALA A 27 -7.88 18.68 35.87
N PHE A 28 -7.37 17.46 35.76
CA PHE A 28 -6.62 16.81 36.84
C PHE A 28 -5.46 15.96 36.31
N ALA A 29 -4.32 16.60 36.02
CA ALA A 29 -3.00 15.97 36.10
C ALA A 29 -1.90 17.03 35.91
N ALA A 30 -1.64 17.81 36.92
CA ALA A 30 -0.38 18.50 37.09
C ALA A 30 0.31 17.84 38.29
N ASP A 31 1.15 16.90 38.00
CA ASP A 31 2.40 16.55 38.69
C ASP A 31 2.89 15.18 38.13
N ALA A 32 3.80 15.22 37.22
CA ALA A 32 4.71 14.12 36.96
C ALA A 32 6.08 14.70 36.63
N THR A 33 6.99 14.45 37.52
CA THR A 33 8.38 14.84 37.50
C THR A 33 9.08 14.41 36.22
N ALA A 34 9.87 15.34 35.68
CA ALA A 34 10.80 15.11 34.59
C ALA A 34 11.86 14.10 35.02
N ASP A 35 11.93 12.96 34.32
CA ASP A 35 13.11 12.21 33.94
C ASP A 35 12.68 10.97 33.15
N ASP A 36 12.44 11.17 31.87
CA ASP A 36 12.63 10.11 30.87
C ASP A 36 13.21 10.80 29.64
N ALA A 37 14.54 10.78 29.60
CA ALA A 37 15.26 10.94 28.35
C ALA A 37 14.73 9.82 27.43
N ASP A 38 13.96 10.20 26.43
CA ASP A 38 13.51 9.35 25.34
C ASP A 38 14.78 8.83 24.64
N THR A 39 15.33 7.75 25.23
CA THR A 39 16.42 7.00 24.62
C THR A 39 15.89 6.47 23.31
N MET A 40 16.52 6.89 22.23
CA MET A 40 16.26 6.40 20.89
C MET A 40 16.32 4.88 20.85
N GLU A 41 15.19 4.23 21.02
CA GLU A 41 15.04 2.84 20.64
C GLU A 41 14.69 2.77 19.15
N PHE A 42 15.70 2.75 18.30
CA PHE A 42 15.59 2.10 17.00
C PHE A 42 15.56 0.61 17.28
N THR A 43 14.41 0.11 17.72
CA THR A 43 14.30 -1.30 18.08
C THR A 43 14.03 -2.10 16.82
N LEU A 44 14.98 -2.90 16.40
CA LEU A 44 14.80 -4.09 15.56
C LEU A 44 13.84 -5.12 16.21
N ASP A 45 13.31 -4.83 17.37
CA ASP A 45 12.16 -5.49 18.00
C ASP A 45 10.84 -5.22 17.25
N SER A 46 10.90 -4.56 16.08
CA SER A 46 9.73 -4.40 15.22
C SER A 46 9.18 -5.76 14.84
N MET A 47 8.01 -6.07 15.39
CA MET A 47 7.30 -7.31 15.05
C MET A 47 6.67 -7.17 13.67
N VAL A 48 6.90 -8.15 12.81
CA VAL A 48 6.26 -8.27 11.49
C VAL A 48 5.26 -9.42 11.49
N VAL A 49 4.16 -9.26 10.79
CA VAL A 49 3.08 -10.25 10.72
C VAL A 49 2.94 -10.82 9.30
N THR A 50 3.30 -10.03 8.28
CA THR A 50 3.02 -10.36 6.88
C THR A 50 3.77 -11.59 6.38
N ALA A 51 4.93 -11.91 6.95
CA ALA A 51 5.73 -13.05 6.47
C ALA A 51 5.12 -14.42 6.77
N SER A 52 4.35 -14.55 7.87
CA SER A 52 3.82 -15.85 8.36
C SER A 52 2.40 -15.79 8.92
N ARG A 53 1.76 -14.63 8.92
CA ARG A 53 0.51 -14.32 9.67
C ARG A 53 0.65 -14.51 11.19
N ILE A 54 1.87 -14.65 11.69
CA ILE A 54 2.21 -14.74 13.12
C ILE A 54 3.21 -13.62 13.44
N PRO A 55 3.05 -12.88 14.55
CA PRO A 55 4.01 -11.87 14.93
C PRO A 55 5.42 -12.49 15.16
N THR A 56 6.40 -11.98 14.44
CA THR A 56 7.80 -12.44 14.46
C THR A 56 8.71 -11.21 14.45
N LYS A 57 9.85 -11.23 15.13
CA LYS A 57 10.84 -10.14 15.04
C LYS A 57 11.36 -10.02 13.62
N ILE A 58 11.61 -8.81 13.14
CA ILE A 58 12.14 -8.59 11.79
C ILE A 58 13.50 -9.29 11.60
N THR A 59 14.33 -9.35 12.64
CA THR A 59 15.62 -10.07 12.66
C THR A 59 15.49 -11.57 12.48
N GLU A 60 14.35 -12.14 12.84
CA GLU A 60 14.04 -13.57 12.74
C GLU A 60 13.18 -13.90 11.51
N ALA A 61 12.77 -12.88 10.75
CA ALA A 61 11.92 -13.06 9.58
C ALA A 61 12.70 -13.79 8.48
N LYS A 62 12.23 -14.99 8.13
CA LYS A 62 12.83 -15.85 7.09
C LYS A 62 12.15 -15.56 5.73
N ALA A 63 12.11 -14.28 5.35
CA ALA A 63 11.42 -13.80 4.17
C ALA A 63 12.04 -12.47 3.67
N ASP A 64 11.83 -12.16 2.40
CA ASP A 64 12.18 -10.87 1.81
C ASP A 64 11.17 -9.80 2.23
N ILE A 65 11.36 -9.21 3.40
CA ILE A 65 10.45 -8.23 4.00
C ILE A 65 11.17 -6.93 4.33
N SER A 66 10.53 -5.81 4.04
CA SER A 66 10.93 -4.48 4.51
C SER A 66 9.85 -3.90 5.41
N VAL A 67 10.27 -3.15 6.41
CA VAL A 67 9.38 -2.46 7.34
C VAL A 67 9.75 -0.98 7.36
N ILE A 68 8.75 -0.14 7.22
CA ILE A 68 8.85 1.30 7.40
C ILE A 68 8.04 1.62 8.65
N THR A 69 8.73 2.09 9.67
CA THR A 69 8.16 2.32 11.01
C THR A 69 7.45 3.66 11.10
N ARG A 70 6.67 3.85 12.16
CA ARG A 70 6.08 5.14 12.51
C ARG A 70 7.15 6.23 12.61
N LYS A 71 8.28 5.93 13.23
CA LYS A 71 9.40 6.85 13.39
C LYS A 71 9.93 7.32 12.03
N ASP A 72 10.10 6.42 11.05
CA ASP A 72 10.53 6.78 9.70
C ASP A 72 9.52 7.72 9.02
N ILE A 73 8.23 7.42 9.15
CA ILE A 73 7.14 8.22 8.58
C ILE A 73 7.13 9.63 9.18
N GLU A 74 7.28 9.75 10.50
CA GLU A 74 7.30 11.03 11.22
C GLU A 74 8.57 11.85 10.94
N GLN A 75 9.73 11.21 10.92
CA GLN A 75 11.01 11.90 10.66
C GLN A 75 11.08 12.49 9.26
N MET A 76 10.49 11.82 8.26
CA MET A 76 10.47 12.31 6.89
C MET A 76 9.22 13.12 6.55
N HIS A 77 8.30 13.30 7.49
CA HIS A 77 7.03 13.97 7.25
C HIS A 77 6.32 13.44 5.99
N MET A 78 6.28 12.11 5.87
CA MET A 78 5.64 11.46 4.74
C MET A 78 4.13 11.69 4.77
N SER A 79 3.57 12.20 3.69
CA SER A 79 2.18 12.62 3.59
C SER A 79 1.26 11.59 2.93
N SER A 80 1.84 10.51 2.39
CA SER A 80 1.09 9.42 1.75
C SER A 80 1.81 8.08 1.87
N VAL A 81 1.08 6.99 1.76
CA VAL A 81 1.66 5.63 1.70
C VAL A 81 2.52 5.45 0.45
N GLU A 82 2.23 6.16 -0.63
CA GLU A 82 3.07 6.17 -1.82
C GLU A 82 4.48 6.68 -1.50
N GLU A 83 4.61 7.81 -0.79
CA GLU A 83 5.91 8.32 -0.35
C GLU A 83 6.65 7.30 0.53
N VAL A 84 5.94 6.67 1.47
CA VAL A 84 6.48 5.62 2.34
C VAL A 84 7.05 4.47 1.51
N LEU A 85 6.31 3.98 0.54
CA LEU A 85 6.70 2.82 -0.27
C LEU A 85 7.83 3.12 -1.29
N ARG A 86 8.05 4.39 -1.65
CA ARG A 86 9.15 4.78 -2.54
C ARG A 86 10.53 4.59 -1.93
N THR A 87 10.62 4.44 -0.62
CA THR A 87 11.88 4.15 0.09
C THR A 87 12.22 2.65 0.13
N VAL A 88 11.34 1.79 -0.40
CA VAL A 88 11.50 0.33 -0.36
C VAL A 88 12.12 -0.19 -1.65
N PRO A 89 13.25 -0.91 -1.60
CA PRO A 89 13.86 -1.49 -2.79
C PRO A 89 12.93 -2.49 -3.47
N GLY A 90 12.92 -2.49 -4.80
CA GLY A 90 12.05 -3.36 -5.61
C GLY A 90 10.59 -2.90 -5.73
N VAL A 91 10.20 -1.80 -5.04
CA VAL A 91 8.85 -1.19 -5.18
C VAL A 91 8.91 -0.01 -6.15
N GLN A 92 8.00 0.01 -7.11
CA GLN A 92 7.93 1.02 -8.15
C GLN A 92 6.52 1.57 -8.26
N PHE A 93 6.43 2.86 -8.59
CA PHE A 93 5.19 3.51 -8.97
C PHE A 93 5.23 3.90 -10.43
N MET A 94 4.07 3.84 -11.07
CA MET A 94 3.89 4.19 -12.47
C MET A 94 2.74 5.20 -12.58
N ASN A 95 3.06 6.46 -12.23
CA ASN A 95 2.09 7.53 -12.22
C ASN A 95 1.97 8.20 -13.59
N TYR A 96 0.75 8.65 -13.91
CA TYR A 96 0.44 9.45 -15.10
C TYR A 96 0.57 10.95 -14.87
N GLY A 97 1.54 11.39 -14.07
CA GLY A 97 1.78 12.80 -13.75
C GLY A 97 0.98 13.32 -12.55
N GLY A 98 1.55 14.20 -11.75
CA GLY A 98 0.90 15.07 -10.79
C GLY A 98 0.13 14.52 -9.60
N ASN A 99 -0.44 15.41 -8.87
CA ASN A 99 -0.98 15.28 -7.51
C ASN A 99 -2.32 14.53 -7.38
N GLY A 100 -2.52 13.45 -8.10
CA GLY A 100 -3.65 12.57 -7.84
C GLY A 100 -4.83 12.65 -8.80
N GLY A 101 -4.82 13.48 -9.84
CA GLY A 101 -5.86 13.55 -10.85
C GLY A 101 -6.12 12.20 -11.55
N MET A 102 -5.83 12.12 -12.81
CA MET A 102 -5.91 10.87 -13.59
C MET A 102 -5.13 9.73 -12.96
N ASN A 103 -4.16 10.06 -12.13
CA ASN A 103 -3.26 9.16 -11.43
C ASN A 103 -3.89 8.32 -10.35
N ALA A 104 -4.81 8.87 -9.60
CA ALA A 104 -5.54 8.11 -8.59
C ALA A 104 -6.20 6.87 -9.19
N ASN A 105 -6.52 6.91 -10.48
CA ASN A 105 -7.24 5.86 -11.19
C ASN A 105 -6.33 4.93 -12.00
N MET A 106 -5.12 5.38 -12.34
CA MET A 106 -4.25 4.70 -13.29
C MET A 106 -2.84 4.49 -12.75
N SER A 107 -2.55 4.95 -11.53
CA SER A 107 -1.29 4.69 -10.84
C SER A 107 -1.19 3.21 -10.52
N GLY A 108 -0.14 2.57 -11.02
CA GLY A 108 0.16 1.18 -10.72
C GLY A 108 1.31 1.09 -9.73
N ILE A 109 1.16 0.23 -8.73
CA ILE A 109 2.29 -0.21 -7.92
C ILE A 109 2.83 -1.52 -8.49
N ARG A 110 4.15 -1.65 -8.50
CA ARG A 110 4.82 -2.89 -8.88
C ARG A 110 5.81 -3.30 -7.81
N ILE A 111 5.88 -4.58 -7.54
CA ILE A 111 6.91 -5.18 -6.69
C ILE A 111 7.65 -6.21 -7.53
N ASN A 112 8.98 -6.08 -7.62
CA ASN A 112 9.83 -6.95 -8.43
C ASN A 112 9.34 -7.05 -9.89
N GLY A 113 8.86 -5.93 -10.44
CA GLY A 113 8.33 -5.83 -11.79
C GLY A 113 6.88 -6.32 -11.95
N SER A 114 6.28 -6.98 -10.96
CA SER A 114 4.91 -7.48 -11.03
C SER A 114 3.91 -6.44 -10.53
N LYS A 115 2.84 -6.23 -11.28
CA LYS A 115 1.68 -5.42 -10.89
C LYS A 115 0.70 -6.15 -9.96
N GLU A 116 0.82 -7.45 -9.85
CA GLU A 116 -0.05 -8.28 -9.04
C GLU A 116 0.41 -8.25 -7.58
N VAL A 117 -0.09 -7.27 -6.83
CA VAL A 117 0.26 -6.97 -5.45
C VAL A 117 -0.99 -6.99 -4.58
N VAL A 118 -0.93 -7.71 -3.46
CA VAL A 118 -2.00 -7.71 -2.46
C VAL A 118 -1.79 -6.57 -1.47
N VAL A 119 -2.84 -5.81 -1.20
CA VAL A 119 -2.83 -4.76 -0.16
C VAL A 119 -3.73 -5.18 1.00
N LEU A 120 -3.20 -5.06 2.20
CA LEU A 120 -3.87 -5.35 3.46
C LEU A 120 -3.89 -4.11 4.35
N VAL A 121 -4.91 -4.01 5.20
CA VAL A 121 -4.95 -3.10 6.35
C VAL A 121 -5.18 -3.96 7.61
N ASP A 122 -4.28 -3.89 8.58
CA ASP A 122 -4.28 -4.74 9.78
C ASP A 122 -4.41 -6.26 9.48
N GLY A 123 -3.76 -6.71 8.39
CA GLY A 123 -3.82 -8.08 7.90
C GLY A 123 -5.08 -8.42 7.10
N VAL A 124 -6.02 -7.50 6.97
CA VAL A 124 -7.30 -7.70 6.28
C VAL A 124 -7.19 -7.27 4.83
N ARG A 125 -7.52 -8.18 3.92
CA ARG A 125 -7.51 -7.89 2.49
C ARG A 125 -8.55 -6.84 2.14
N VAL A 126 -8.13 -5.83 1.41
CA VAL A 126 -8.97 -4.68 1.10
C VAL A 126 -9.61 -4.79 -0.30
N ASN A 127 -9.09 -5.63 -1.18
CA ASN A 127 -9.62 -5.87 -2.53
C ASN A 127 -9.12 -7.21 -3.11
N GLU A 128 -9.95 -7.93 -3.86
CA GLU A 128 -9.57 -9.18 -4.53
C GLU A 128 -9.93 -9.20 -6.03
N PHE A 129 -11.03 -8.57 -6.43
CA PHE A 129 -11.63 -8.80 -7.75
C PHE A 129 -11.55 -7.62 -8.72
N GLN A 130 -11.09 -6.46 -8.29
CA GLN A 130 -10.95 -5.30 -9.17
C GLN A 130 -9.65 -5.28 -9.97
N GLY A 131 -8.68 -6.12 -9.57
CA GLY A 131 -7.33 -6.12 -10.13
C GLY A 131 -6.44 -5.03 -9.51
N SER A 132 -5.15 -5.20 -9.70
CA SER A 132 -4.11 -4.30 -9.16
C SER A 132 -4.02 -2.96 -9.90
N ASP A 133 -4.56 -2.89 -11.11
CA ASP A 133 -4.53 -1.67 -11.95
C ASP A 133 -5.64 -0.67 -11.59
N SER A 134 -6.51 -0.99 -10.65
CA SER A 134 -7.51 -0.03 -10.18
C SER A 134 -6.89 0.96 -9.19
N GLY A 135 -6.28 2.01 -9.69
CA GLY A 135 -5.67 3.08 -8.90
C GLY A 135 -6.63 3.77 -7.93
N TYR A 136 -7.94 3.72 -8.18
CA TYR A 136 -9.01 4.14 -7.24
C TYR A 136 -8.84 3.58 -5.85
N PHE A 137 -8.31 2.40 -5.79
CA PHE A 137 -8.23 1.62 -4.60
C PHE A 137 -7.05 2.04 -3.74
N PHE A 138 -5.92 2.27 -4.39
CA PHE A 138 -4.70 2.67 -3.69
C PHE A 138 -4.83 4.09 -3.14
N ALA A 139 -5.39 5.01 -3.90
CA ALA A 139 -5.61 6.40 -3.47
C ALA A 139 -6.51 6.50 -2.23
N ALA A 140 -7.51 5.61 -2.09
CA ALA A 140 -8.41 5.61 -0.95
C ALA A 140 -7.75 5.20 0.37
N LEU A 141 -6.76 4.32 0.31
CA LEU A 141 -6.08 3.80 1.49
C LEU A 141 -4.88 4.64 1.91
N THR A 142 -4.41 5.53 1.03
CA THR A 142 -3.05 6.05 1.10
C THR A 142 -2.94 7.48 1.59
N ASN A 143 -4.05 8.16 1.80
CA ASN A 143 -4.02 9.61 2.07
C ASN A 143 -3.77 10.00 3.52
N ASN A 144 -3.84 9.08 4.49
CA ASN A 144 -3.62 9.42 5.89
C ASN A 144 -2.52 8.56 6.52
N THR A 145 -1.30 9.10 6.55
CA THR A 145 -0.17 8.44 7.22
C THR A 145 -0.23 8.53 8.74
N ASP A 146 -1.04 9.42 9.31
CA ASP A 146 -1.10 9.60 10.77
C ASP A 146 -1.79 8.44 11.49
N ASN A 147 -2.62 7.68 10.78
CA ASN A 147 -3.21 6.43 11.30
C ASN A 147 -2.29 5.21 11.13
N ILE A 148 -1.08 5.37 10.60
CA ILE A 148 -0.19 4.25 10.31
C ILE A 148 0.83 4.08 11.43
N GLU A 149 0.94 2.88 11.96
CA GLU A 149 1.99 2.45 12.88
C GLU A 149 3.23 2.01 12.11
N ARG A 150 3.04 1.24 11.04
CA ARG A 150 4.11 0.80 10.13
C ARG A 150 3.52 0.26 8.84
N VAL A 151 4.37 0.18 7.82
CA VAL A 151 4.06 -0.50 6.56
C VAL A 151 5.03 -1.65 6.38
N GLU A 152 4.49 -2.86 6.20
CA GLU A 152 5.25 -4.08 5.93
C GLU A 152 5.14 -4.41 4.44
N VAL A 153 6.26 -4.65 3.78
CA VAL A 153 6.33 -5.01 2.36
C VAL A 153 7.01 -6.37 2.22
N LEU A 154 6.23 -7.41 1.99
CA LEU A 154 6.71 -8.75 1.67
C LEU A 154 6.85 -8.88 0.16
N ARG A 155 8.06 -9.16 -0.33
CA ARG A 155 8.33 -9.34 -1.76
C ARG A 155 8.34 -10.82 -2.14
N GLY A 156 7.89 -11.10 -3.37
CA GLY A 156 7.79 -12.45 -3.91
C GLY A 156 6.44 -13.13 -3.69
N GLY A 157 6.31 -14.35 -4.18
CA GLY A 157 5.05 -15.09 -4.15
C GLY A 157 4.58 -15.44 -2.74
N ALA A 158 3.37 -15.02 -2.40
CA ALA A 158 2.73 -15.28 -1.10
C ALA A 158 1.31 -15.87 -1.25
N GLY A 159 1.09 -16.61 -2.34
CA GLY A 159 -0.24 -17.14 -2.71
C GLY A 159 -0.84 -18.10 -1.68
N THR A 160 -0.05 -18.87 -0.96
CA THR A 160 -0.52 -19.80 0.06
C THR A 160 -1.11 -19.11 1.29
N LEU A 161 -0.59 -17.96 1.68
CA LEU A 161 -1.12 -17.20 2.81
C LEU A 161 -2.20 -16.21 2.39
N TYR A 162 -1.98 -15.51 1.27
CA TYR A 162 -2.79 -14.34 0.91
C TYR A 162 -3.66 -14.54 -0.33
N GLY A 163 -3.57 -15.70 -0.97
CA GLY A 163 -4.44 -16.09 -2.09
C GLY A 163 -4.16 -15.34 -3.37
N SER A 164 -5.22 -15.09 -4.13
CA SER A 164 -5.18 -14.49 -5.47
C SER A 164 -4.48 -13.12 -5.48
N GLY A 165 -3.61 -12.90 -6.47
CA GLY A 165 -2.94 -11.60 -6.69
C GLY A 165 -1.62 -11.41 -5.95
N ALA A 166 -1.14 -12.37 -5.17
CA ALA A 166 0.12 -12.27 -4.44
C ALA A 166 1.33 -12.79 -5.23
N LYS A 167 1.49 -12.36 -6.49
CA LYS A 167 2.64 -12.72 -7.36
C LYS A 167 3.86 -11.86 -7.07
N GLY A 168 3.70 -10.54 -7.05
CA GLY A 168 4.78 -9.59 -6.76
C GLY A 168 5.07 -9.52 -5.27
N GLY A 169 4.04 -9.57 -4.45
CA GLY A 169 4.16 -9.50 -3.01
C GLY A 169 2.90 -9.00 -2.31
N VAL A 170 3.10 -8.61 -1.06
CA VAL A 170 2.04 -8.13 -0.16
C VAL A 170 2.50 -6.83 0.51
N ILE A 171 1.64 -5.84 0.52
CA ILE A 171 1.79 -4.61 1.32
C ILE A 171 0.76 -4.68 2.45
N ASN A 172 1.23 -4.59 3.69
CA ASN A 172 0.36 -4.59 4.85
C ASN A 172 0.53 -3.28 5.64
N ILE A 173 -0.52 -2.49 5.66
CA ILE A 173 -0.59 -1.22 6.39
C ILE A 173 -1.12 -1.55 7.78
N ILE A 174 -0.27 -1.44 8.79
CA ILE A 174 -0.65 -1.65 10.19
C ILE A 174 -1.05 -0.31 10.78
N THR A 175 -2.27 -0.23 11.32
CA THR A 175 -2.79 1.00 11.94
C THR A 175 -2.31 1.15 13.38
N ARG A 176 -2.35 2.39 13.89
CA ARG A 176 -1.88 2.73 15.23
C ARG A 176 -2.53 1.89 16.33
N LYS A 177 -1.70 1.56 17.32
CA LYS A 177 -2.17 1.01 18.59
C LYS A 177 -2.67 2.16 19.48
N ILE A 178 -3.74 1.91 20.22
CA ILE A 178 -4.33 2.88 21.15
C ILE A 178 -3.74 2.60 22.53
N ASN A 179 -2.60 3.21 22.84
CA ASN A 179 -1.87 2.95 24.08
C ASN A 179 -1.89 4.13 25.05
N ASP A 180 -2.01 5.36 24.55
CA ASP A 180 -1.89 6.61 25.28
C ASP A 180 -3.04 7.56 24.96
N ASN A 181 -3.25 8.55 25.83
CA ASN A 181 -4.17 9.64 25.58
C ASN A 181 -3.40 10.77 24.88
N LYS A 182 -3.76 11.04 23.63
CA LYS A 182 -3.06 12.02 22.80
C LYS A 182 -4.01 12.67 21.80
N THR A 183 -3.96 13.96 21.71
CA THR A 183 -4.63 14.72 20.65
C THR A 183 -3.60 15.53 19.90
N SER A 184 -3.62 15.52 18.58
CA SER A 184 -2.75 16.34 17.74
C SER A 184 -3.54 17.06 16.64
N ILE A 185 -3.15 18.30 16.40
CA ILE A 185 -3.61 19.12 15.28
C ILE A 185 -2.38 19.44 14.43
N ASP A 186 -2.45 19.17 13.14
CA ASP A 186 -1.41 19.49 12.17
C ASP A 186 -1.98 20.40 11.08
N VAL A 187 -1.29 21.48 10.79
CA VAL A 187 -1.65 22.41 9.72
C VAL A 187 -0.43 22.66 8.87
N SER A 188 -0.56 22.47 7.57
CA SER A 188 0.53 22.71 6.63
C SER A 188 0.08 23.39 5.34
N ALA A 189 1.00 24.12 4.72
CA ALA A 189 0.81 24.78 3.45
C ALA A 189 2.10 24.74 2.63
N GLY A 190 1.97 24.78 1.29
CA GLY A 190 3.10 24.71 0.38
C GLY A 190 2.83 25.39 -0.96
N ASN A 191 3.79 25.27 -1.87
CA ASN A 191 3.56 25.66 -3.25
C ASN A 191 2.53 24.73 -3.92
N PHE A 192 2.18 25.02 -5.18
CA PHE A 192 1.13 24.32 -5.91
C PHE A 192 -0.22 24.34 -5.17
N SER A 193 -0.50 25.45 -4.45
CA SER A 193 -1.71 25.63 -3.63
C SER A 193 -1.94 24.53 -2.58
N THR A 194 -0.91 23.77 -2.22
CA THR A 194 -1.02 22.68 -1.26
C THR A 194 -1.42 23.21 0.12
N LYS A 195 -2.44 22.60 0.72
CA LYS A 195 -2.89 22.85 2.10
C LYS A 195 -3.36 21.54 2.69
N GLN A 196 -3.05 21.32 3.97
CA GLN A 196 -3.55 20.14 4.68
C GLN A 196 -3.88 20.49 6.13
N TYR A 197 -4.98 19.95 6.62
CA TYR A 197 -5.45 20.08 7.99
C TYR A 197 -5.73 18.70 8.53
N LYS A 198 -5.06 18.33 9.62
CA LYS A 198 -5.23 17.03 10.25
C LYS A 198 -5.63 17.20 11.72
N LEU A 199 -6.52 16.34 12.17
CA LEU A 199 -6.87 16.15 13.57
C LEU A 199 -6.78 14.66 13.89
N ASN A 200 -6.02 14.33 14.92
CA ASN A 200 -5.97 12.98 15.46
C ASN A 200 -6.22 13.05 16.96
N THR A 201 -7.08 12.21 17.47
CA THR A 201 -7.29 12.04 18.90
C THR A 201 -7.43 10.57 19.22
N GLN A 202 -6.70 10.12 20.20
CA GLN A 202 -6.77 8.76 20.71
C GLN A 202 -6.79 8.79 22.24
N GLY A 203 -7.34 7.75 22.81
CA GLY A 203 -7.37 7.63 24.26
C GLY A 203 -7.88 6.26 24.71
N ARG A 204 -7.60 5.97 25.97
CA ARG A 204 -8.05 4.74 26.61
C ARG A 204 -8.65 5.06 27.97
N GLN A 205 -9.83 4.52 28.22
CA GLN A 205 -10.49 4.57 29.53
C GLN A 205 -10.90 3.16 29.94
N GLY A 206 -10.20 2.59 30.91
CA GLY A 206 -10.40 1.22 31.33
C GLY A 206 -10.22 0.24 30.18
N LYS A 207 -11.27 -0.51 29.86
CA LYS A 207 -11.27 -1.53 28.80
C LYS A 207 -11.52 -0.99 27.39
N VAL A 208 -11.90 0.27 27.26
CA VAL A 208 -12.25 0.91 25.98
C VAL A 208 -11.12 1.81 25.51
N GLY A 209 -10.60 1.54 24.32
CA GLY A 209 -9.71 2.44 23.61
C GLY A 209 -10.42 3.03 22.40
N TYR A 210 -10.10 4.28 22.04
CA TYR A 210 -10.64 4.92 20.84
C TYR A 210 -9.55 5.68 20.08
N HIS A 211 -9.69 5.76 18.77
CA HIS A 211 -8.92 6.63 17.89
C HIS A 211 -9.85 7.24 16.85
N VAL A 212 -9.79 8.56 16.69
CA VAL A 212 -10.53 9.32 15.69
C VAL A 212 -9.55 10.18 14.92
N TYR A 213 -9.68 10.20 13.61
CA TYR A 213 -8.88 11.08 12.76
C TYR A 213 -9.73 11.80 11.72
N TYR A 214 -9.26 12.97 11.33
CA TYR A 214 -9.74 13.74 10.19
C TYR A 214 -8.54 14.29 9.41
N ASP A 215 -8.59 14.20 8.08
CA ASP A 215 -7.59 14.76 7.17
C ASP A 215 -8.32 15.46 6.01
N ASP A 216 -7.98 16.72 5.75
CA ASP A 216 -8.50 17.55 4.65
C ASP A 216 -7.31 18.10 3.88
N LYS A 217 -7.07 17.61 2.68
CA LYS A 217 -5.94 17.96 1.84
C LYS A 217 -6.42 18.53 0.51
N HIS A 218 -5.83 19.66 0.12
CA HIS A 218 -5.94 20.26 -1.20
C HIS A 218 -4.57 20.33 -1.85
N SER A 219 -4.50 20.10 -3.17
CA SER A 219 -3.31 20.34 -3.97
C SER A 219 -3.74 20.73 -5.39
N GLY A 220 -3.22 21.84 -5.89
CA GLY A 220 -3.60 22.41 -7.20
C GLY A 220 -2.60 22.08 -8.31
N ASP A 221 -2.70 22.84 -9.37
CA ASP A 221 -1.82 22.77 -10.52
C ASP A 221 -0.34 22.84 -10.14
N PHE A 222 0.50 22.09 -10.81
CA PHE A 222 1.92 22.09 -10.55
C PHE A 222 2.76 22.54 -11.75
N LYS A 223 4.02 22.89 -11.50
CA LYS A 223 5.05 23.03 -12.50
C LYS A 223 6.00 21.86 -12.45
N ASP A 224 6.41 21.32 -13.59
CA ASP A 224 7.48 20.33 -13.65
C ASP A 224 8.87 20.98 -13.58
N GLY A 225 9.93 20.17 -13.57
CA GLY A 225 11.29 20.64 -13.50
C GLY A 225 11.77 21.47 -14.70
N SER A 226 11.00 21.54 -15.78
CA SER A 226 11.23 22.46 -16.89
C SER A 226 10.50 23.81 -16.73
N GLY A 227 9.67 23.93 -15.69
CA GLY A 227 8.81 25.08 -15.44
C GLY A 227 7.49 25.05 -16.20
N LYS A 228 7.22 24.00 -17.00
CA LYS A 228 5.93 23.83 -17.69
C LYS A 228 4.82 23.58 -16.66
N LYS A 229 3.72 24.32 -16.81
CA LYS A 229 2.54 24.17 -15.96
C LYS A 229 1.69 22.97 -16.41
N TRP A 230 1.27 22.17 -15.44
CA TRP A 230 0.37 21.02 -15.60
C TRP A 230 -0.88 21.24 -14.77
N GLN A 231 -2.04 21.11 -15.41
CA GLN A 231 -3.32 21.22 -14.73
C GLN A 231 -3.61 19.89 -14.03
N SER A 232 -3.65 19.94 -12.71
CA SER A 232 -3.94 18.80 -11.87
C SER A 232 -4.36 19.33 -10.49
N ASP A 233 -5.61 19.17 -10.15
CA ASP A 233 -6.22 19.66 -8.92
C ASP A 233 -6.89 18.50 -8.18
N ILE A 234 -6.70 18.43 -6.87
CA ILE A 234 -7.31 17.40 -6.04
C ILE A 234 -7.71 17.96 -4.68
N ASP A 235 -8.94 17.66 -4.27
CA ASP A 235 -9.45 17.79 -2.92
C ASP A 235 -9.70 16.41 -2.34
N SER A 236 -9.10 16.09 -1.20
CA SER A 236 -9.26 14.80 -0.54
C SER A 236 -9.60 14.98 0.93
N LYS A 237 -10.62 14.26 1.40
CA LYS A 237 -11.07 14.26 2.79
C LYS A 237 -11.19 12.84 3.30
N SER A 238 -10.55 12.60 4.44
CA SER A 238 -10.63 11.30 5.12
C SER A 238 -11.09 11.49 6.56
N VAL A 239 -11.89 10.56 7.03
CA VAL A 239 -12.30 10.45 8.43
C VAL A 239 -12.31 9.00 8.84
N GLY A 240 -11.84 8.72 10.05
CA GLY A 240 -11.89 7.37 10.59
C GLY A 240 -12.18 7.35 12.09
N LEU A 241 -12.73 6.25 12.51
CA LEU A 241 -13.00 5.90 13.89
C LEU A 241 -12.57 4.45 14.13
N LYS A 242 -11.77 4.21 15.18
CA LYS A 242 -11.44 2.88 15.67
C LYS A 242 -11.79 2.80 17.16
N VAL A 243 -12.47 1.74 17.54
CA VAL A 243 -12.81 1.46 18.94
C VAL A 243 -12.30 0.05 19.26
N ASN A 244 -11.51 -0.07 20.31
CA ASN A 244 -11.05 -1.34 20.86
C ASN A 244 -11.73 -1.59 22.19
N TYR A 245 -12.14 -2.82 22.44
CA TYR A 245 -12.73 -3.24 23.72
C TYR A 245 -12.02 -4.50 24.22
N ASP A 246 -11.29 -4.37 25.31
CA ASP A 246 -10.63 -5.51 25.97
C ASP A 246 -11.64 -6.18 26.93
N ILE A 247 -12.32 -7.23 26.47
CA ILE A 247 -13.24 -8.02 27.32
C ILE A 247 -12.45 -8.58 28.49
N THR A 248 -11.31 -9.23 28.17
CA THR A 248 -10.26 -9.68 29.10
C THR A 248 -8.89 -9.33 28.51
N ALA A 249 -7.80 -9.66 29.20
CA ALA A 249 -6.44 -9.54 28.64
C ALA A 249 -6.27 -10.40 27.37
N ASP A 250 -6.96 -11.55 27.33
CA ASP A 250 -6.86 -12.55 26.27
C ASP A 250 -7.98 -12.47 25.22
N HIS A 251 -8.95 -11.56 25.39
CA HIS A 251 -10.08 -11.41 24.46
C HIS A 251 -10.30 -9.94 24.11
N LYS A 252 -10.06 -9.60 22.85
CA LYS A 252 -10.09 -8.20 22.37
C LYS A 252 -10.99 -8.09 21.15
N LEU A 253 -11.86 -7.09 21.17
CA LEU A 253 -12.68 -6.70 20.04
C LEU A 253 -12.17 -5.38 19.45
N SER A 254 -12.26 -5.25 18.14
CA SER A 254 -11.97 -4.01 17.44
C SER A 254 -13.05 -3.73 16.40
N LEU A 255 -13.51 -2.49 16.34
CA LEU A 255 -14.41 -1.98 15.30
C LEU A 255 -13.78 -0.73 14.71
N SER A 256 -13.61 -0.70 13.39
CA SER A 256 -13.16 0.50 12.68
C SER A 256 -14.12 0.89 11.57
N TYR A 257 -14.23 2.19 11.34
CA TYR A 257 -14.91 2.80 10.20
C TYR A 257 -14.00 3.84 9.58
N ASP A 258 -13.79 3.75 8.27
CA ASP A 258 -12.98 4.67 7.50
C ASP A 258 -13.77 5.16 6.28
N ARG A 259 -13.69 6.46 6.02
CA ARG A 259 -14.26 7.09 4.84
C ARG A 259 -13.26 8.03 4.21
N THR A 260 -13.06 7.87 2.90
CA THR A 260 -12.30 8.80 2.08
C THR A 260 -13.15 9.29 0.92
N LYS A 261 -13.11 10.59 0.64
CA LYS A 261 -13.69 11.21 -0.53
C LYS A 261 -12.63 12.08 -1.19
N SER A 262 -12.47 11.92 -2.50
CA SER A 262 -11.59 12.77 -3.31
C SER A 262 -12.35 13.28 -4.54
N ASP A 263 -12.19 14.56 -4.82
CA ASP A 263 -12.67 15.22 -6.03
C ASP A 263 -11.43 15.70 -6.80
N PHE A 264 -11.32 15.43 -8.09
CA PHE A 264 -10.15 15.79 -8.88
C PHE A 264 -10.52 16.27 -10.28
N ASN A 265 -9.70 17.16 -10.81
CA ASN A 265 -9.83 17.65 -12.18
C ASN A 265 -8.45 18.04 -12.75
N GLY A 266 -8.36 18.12 -14.08
CA GLY A 266 -7.13 18.48 -14.74
C GLY A 266 -7.23 18.39 -16.27
N TYR A 267 -6.06 18.45 -16.90
CA TYR A 267 -5.95 18.35 -18.35
C TYR A 267 -5.01 17.21 -18.73
N ASP A 268 -5.49 16.33 -19.60
CA ASP A 268 -4.69 15.27 -20.19
C ASP A 268 -3.96 15.84 -21.43
N TYR A 269 -2.66 16.07 -21.29
CA TYR A 269 -1.83 16.66 -22.33
C TYR A 269 -1.53 15.70 -23.49
N ILE A 270 -1.77 14.41 -23.31
CA ILE A 270 -1.56 13.39 -24.33
C ILE A 270 -2.78 13.29 -25.23
N TYR A 271 -3.96 13.21 -24.63
CA TYR A 271 -5.23 13.12 -25.37
C TYR A 271 -5.90 14.48 -25.60
N HIS A 272 -5.28 15.59 -25.14
CA HIS A 272 -5.78 16.95 -25.27
C HIS A 272 -7.21 17.15 -24.75
N ASN A 273 -7.50 16.58 -23.59
CA ASN A 273 -8.83 16.58 -22.99
C ASN A 273 -8.82 17.04 -21.53
N ASN A 274 -9.82 17.84 -21.15
CA ASN A 274 -10.10 18.04 -19.75
C ASN A 274 -10.69 16.77 -19.13
N TYR A 275 -10.25 16.43 -17.93
CA TYR A 275 -10.81 15.35 -17.14
C TYR A 275 -11.28 15.85 -15.78
N ARG A 276 -12.26 15.17 -15.24
CA ARG A 276 -12.74 15.34 -13.87
C ARG A 276 -13.21 14.01 -13.32
N GLY A 277 -13.16 13.87 -12.03
CA GLY A 277 -13.74 12.72 -11.38
C GLY A 277 -13.94 12.96 -9.90
N ASP A 278 -14.68 12.09 -9.31
CA ASP A 278 -14.81 11.97 -7.87
C ASP A 278 -14.67 10.50 -7.47
N TYR A 279 -14.31 10.33 -6.23
CA TYR A 279 -14.07 9.02 -5.66
C TYR A 279 -14.47 9.02 -4.19
N LYS A 280 -15.16 7.96 -3.77
CA LYS A 280 -15.58 7.76 -2.39
C LYS A 280 -15.37 6.29 -2.02
N ASN A 281 -14.76 6.07 -0.89
CA ASN A 281 -14.67 4.75 -0.27
C ASN A 281 -15.17 4.82 1.17
N ASP A 282 -16.06 3.92 1.52
CA ASP A 282 -16.53 3.68 2.89
C ASP A 282 -16.15 2.27 3.28
N SER A 283 -15.55 2.07 4.45
CA SER A 283 -15.27 0.72 4.96
C SER A 283 -15.54 0.57 6.44
N ILE A 284 -16.04 -0.59 6.81
CA ILE A 284 -16.20 -1.03 8.19
C ILE A 284 -15.45 -2.33 8.39
N THR A 285 -14.71 -2.44 9.47
CA THR A 285 -13.98 -3.68 9.83
C THR A 285 -14.29 -4.03 11.28
N PHE A 286 -14.70 -5.26 11.51
CA PHE A 286 -14.83 -5.86 12.83
C PHE A 286 -13.79 -6.97 12.99
N LYS A 287 -13.13 -7.00 14.13
CA LYS A 287 -12.13 -8.01 14.46
C LYS A 287 -12.35 -8.51 15.88
N ASP A 288 -12.23 -9.83 16.07
CA ASP A 288 -12.29 -10.53 17.35
C ASP A 288 -11.02 -11.37 17.49
N ASP A 289 -10.15 -11.00 18.43
CA ASP A 289 -8.90 -11.70 18.73
C ASP A 289 -9.01 -12.37 20.10
N LEU A 290 -8.93 -13.69 20.12
CA LEU A 290 -9.07 -14.53 21.30
C LEU A 290 -7.84 -15.42 21.50
N THR A 291 -7.16 -15.26 22.63
CA THR A 291 -6.11 -16.17 23.10
C THR A 291 -6.77 -17.21 24.00
N LEU A 292 -6.88 -18.45 23.52
CA LEU A 292 -7.50 -19.55 24.23
C LEU A 292 -6.55 -20.18 25.27
N SER A 293 -5.26 -20.17 24.99
CA SER A 293 -4.19 -20.63 25.87
C SER A 293 -2.84 -20.17 25.32
N ASP A 294 -1.75 -20.45 26.00
CA ASP A 294 -0.38 -20.18 25.54
C ASP A 294 -0.05 -20.80 24.18
N LYS A 295 -0.85 -21.79 23.74
CA LYS A 295 -0.64 -22.49 22.46
C LYS A 295 -1.66 -22.15 21.39
N TRP A 296 -2.87 -21.77 21.77
CA TRP A 296 -3.99 -21.61 20.84
C TRP A 296 -4.53 -20.20 20.85
N SER A 297 -4.65 -19.62 19.67
CA SER A 297 -5.39 -18.36 19.48
C SER A 297 -6.27 -18.44 18.24
N ASN A 298 -7.31 -17.61 18.24
CA ASN A 298 -8.23 -17.43 17.13
C ASN A 298 -8.34 -15.95 16.78
N SER A 299 -8.47 -15.64 15.51
CA SER A 299 -8.73 -14.29 15.02
C SER A 299 -9.84 -14.36 13.95
N PHE A 300 -10.99 -13.84 14.29
CA PHE A 300 -12.07 -13.64 13.34
C PHE A 300 -12.10 -12.20 12.83
N THR A 301 -12.32 -12.03 11.53
CA THR A 301 -12.40 -10.72 10.91
C THR A 301 -13.53 -10.65 9.90
N TYR A 302 -14.30 -9.57 9.95
CA TYR A 302 -15.25 -9.17 8.91
C TYR A 302 -14.92 -7.77 8.43
N ARG A 303 -14.84 -7.59 7.11
CA ARG A 303 -14.72 -6.27 6.47
C ARG A 303 -15.75 -6.13 5.37
N ARG A 304 -16.36 -4.94 5.31
CA ARG A 304 -17.14 -4.48 4.17
C ARG A 304 -16.61 -3.15 3.69
N SER A 305 -16.45 -3.01 2.38
CA SER A 305 -16.13 -1.73 1.75
C SER A 305 -17.06 -1.46 0.57
N ASN A 306 -17.44 -0.18 0.42
CA ASN A 306 -18.18 0.33 -0.73
C ASN A 306 -17.34 1.40 -1.40
N THR A 307 -17.11 1.23 -2.69
CA THR A 307 -16.36 2.17 -3.51
C THR A 307 -17.29 2.73 -4.57
N GLU A 308 -17.46 4.03 -4.59
CA GLU A 308 -18.22 4.77 -5.60
C GLU A 308 -17.27 5.77 -6.26
N GLY A 309 -17.43 6.00 -7.56
CA GLY A 309 -16.65 7.02 -8.25
C GLY A 309 -17.10 7.24 -9.68
N GLN A 310 -16.74 8.40 -10.19
CA GLN A 310 -16.99 8.78 -11.58
C GLN A 310 -15.73 9.39 -12.18
N TYR A 311 -15.48 9.05 -13.41
CA TYR A 311 -14.43 9.66 -14.22
C TYR A 311 -14.99 10.05 -15.58
N ALA A 312 -14.76 11.28 -16.02
CA ALA A 312 -15.21 11.78 -17.31
C ALA A 312 -14.13 12.59 -18.01
N GLN A 313 -14.01 12.38 -19.32
CA GLN A 313 -13.23 13.23 -20.23
C GLN A 313 -14.15 13.94 -21.22
N ASN A 314 -13.95 15.26 -21.44
CA ASN A 314 -14.92 16.08 -22.18
C ASN A 314 -15.09 15.70 -23.65
N ASN A 315 -14.10 15.16 -24.34
CA ASN A 315 -14.17 14.84 -25.78
C ASN A 315 -14.00 13.34 -26.07
N HIS A 316 -13.94 12.50 -25.03
CA HIS A 316 -13.78 11.05 -25.20
C HIS A 316 -14.85 10.30 -24.44
N THR A 317 -15.94 9.96 -25.12
CA THR A 317 -17.01 9.11 -24.56
C THR A 317 -16.53 7.70 -24.18
N LEU A 318 -15.37 7.29 -24.69
CA LEU A 318 -14.78 5.97 -24.42
C LEU A 318 -14.13 5.85 -23.03
N PHE A 319 -13.80 6.96 -22.36
CA PHE A 319 -13.11 6.97 -21.08
C PHE A 319 -13.98 7.41 -19.90
N ASN A 320 -15.27 7.59 -20.09
CA ASN A 320 -16.19 7.83 -18.99
C ASN A 320 -16.42 6.51 -18.26
N ALA A 321 -16.07 6.45 -16.99
CA ALA A 321 -16.21 5.27 -16.16
C ALA A 321 -16.92 5.62 -14.84
N ASP A 322 -17.87 4.80 -14.47
CA ASP A 322 -18.50 4.82 -13.16
C ASP A 322 -17.99 3.59 -12.39
N ALA A 323 -17.66 3.75 -11.13
CA ALA A 323 -17.38 2.66 -10.19
C ALA A 323 -18.49 2.62 -9.13
N ASP A 324 -19.09 1.47 -8.94
CA ASP A 324 -20.02 1.17 -7.84
C ASP A 324 -19.74 -0.27 -7.40
N TYR A 325 -18.83 -0.40 -6.45
CA TYR A 325 -18.26 -1.67 -6.08
C TYR A 325 -18.43 -1.93 -4.59
N THR A 326 -19.00 -3.08 -4.25
CA THR A 326 -19.08 -3.58 -2.87
C THR A 326 -18.18 -4.80 -2.72
N TYR A 327 -17.42 -4.84 -1.64
CA TYR A 327 -16.54 -5.94 -1.28
C TYR A 327 -16.76 -6.35 0.17
N ASP A 328 -17.08 -7.62 0.38
CA ASP A 328 -17.16 -8.26 1.69
C ASP A 328 -16.03 -9.28 1.83
N PHE A 329 -15.35 -9.26 2.96
CA PHE A 329 -14.30 -10.21 3.31
C PHE A 329 -14.55 -10.76 4.72
N ILE A 330 -14.50 -12.07 4.85
CA ILE A 330 -14.57 -12.78 6.13
C ILE A 330 -13.36 -13.69 6.22
N SER A 331 -12.68 -13.67 7.35
CA SER A 331 -11.56 -14.58 7.65
C SER A 331 -11.70 -15.10 9.06
N ASP A 332 -11.53 -16.40 9.22
CA ASP A 332 -11.43 -17.05 10.52
C ASP A 332 -10.13 -17.86 10.55
N GLN A 333 -9.22 -17.45 11.42
CA GLN A 333 -7.86 -17.99 11.53
C GLN A 333 -7.63 -18.58 12.92
N VAL A 334 -7.10 -19.78 12.95
CA VAL A 334 -6.59 -20.40 14.17
C VAL A 334 -5.08 -20.53 14.09
N THR A 335 -4.42 -20.20 15.17
CA THR A 335 -2.95 -20.33 15.34
C THR A 335 -2.66 -21.31 16.45
N TYR A 336 -1.72 -22.24 16.20
CA TYR A 336 -1.22 -23.21 17.17
C TYR A 336 0.30 -23.08 17.29
N LEU A 337 0.78 -22.71 18.45
CA LEU A 337 2.20 -22.45 18.74
C LEU A 337 2.77 -23.46 19.73
N THR A 338 3.90 -24.02 19.39
CA THR A 338 4.71 -24.87 20.27
C THR A 338 6.19 -24.53 20.11
N ASN A 339 7.06 -25.18 20.88
CA ASN A 339 8.50 -25.02 20.71
C ASN A 339 9.03 -25.49 19.35
N ARG A 340 8.27 -26.35 18.64
CA ARG A 340 8.68 -26.96 17.36
C ARG A 340 7.78 -26.60 16.18
N HIS A 341 6.53 -26.28 16.39
CA HIS A 341 5.54 -26.04 15.35
C HIS A 341 4.85 -24.71 15.55
N ASN A 342 4.81 -23.91 14.50
CA ASN A 342 4.01 -22.71 14.41
C ASN A 342 3.00 -22.92 13.27
N VAL A 343 1.80 -23.40 13.62
CA VAL A 343 0.77 -23.75 12.65
C VAL A 343 -0.27 -22.64 12.58
N VAL A 344 -0.59 -22.22 11.35
CA VAL A 344 -1.72 -21.33 11.04
C VAL A 344 -2.63 -22.05 10.07
N PHE A 345 -3.91 -22.08 10.36
CA PHE A 345 -4.92 -22.58 9.43
C PHE A 345 -6.20 -21.75 9.51
N GLY A 346 -6.96 -21.72 8.43
CA GLY A 346 -8.17 -20.91 8.43
C GLY A 346 -8.96 -21.00 7.13
N VAL A 347 -10.02 -20.19 7.13
CA VAL A 347 -10.95 -20.03 6.02
C VAL A 347 -11.09 -18.55 5.70
N ASP A 348 -10.91 -18.21 4.43
CA ASP A 348 -11.23 -16.88 3.91
C ASP A 348 -12.44 -16.97 2.96
N TYR A 349 -13.35 -16.01 3.07
CA TYR A 349 -14.45 -15.81 2.14
C TYR A 349 -14.44 -14.39 1.63
N ALA A 350 -14.36 -14.23 0.31
CA ALA A 350 -14.42 -12.94 -0.37
C ALA A 350 -15.65 -12.90 -1.28
N HIS A 351 -16.35 -11.77 -1.29
CA HIS A 351 -17.49 -11.51 -2.17
C HIS A 351 -17.40 -10.10 -2.72
N GLY A 352 -17.24 -9.97 -4.04
CA GLY A 352 -17.27 -8.71 -4.76
C GLY A 352 -18.54 -8.59 -5.60
N LYS A 353 -19.10 -7.40 -5.63
CA LYS A 353 -20.25 -7.04 -6.47
C LYS A 353 -19.96 -5.73 -7.17
N ASP A 354 -20.03 -5.74 -8.49
CA ASP A 354 -19.96 -4.55 -9.32
C ASP A 354 -21.39 -4.19 -9.76
N ASN A 355 -21.86 -3.02 -9.32
CA ASN A 355 -23.17 -2.46 -9.66
C ASN A 355 -23.07 -1.37 -10.73
N ALA A 356 -21.88 -1.07 -11.26
CA ALA A 356 -21.69 0.00 -12.23
C ALA A 356 -22.66 -0.14 -13.40
N ALA A 357 -23.70 0.68 -13.37
CA ALA A 357 -24.76 0.69 -14.36
C ALA A 357 -24.33 1.26 -15.70
N LYS A 358 -23.19 1.94 -15.74
CA LYS A 358 -22.72 2.76 -16.85
C LYS A 358 -21.22 2.53 -17.10
N ALA A 359 -20.83 1.32 -17.40
CA ALA A 359 -19.53 1.14 -18.01
C ALA A 359 -19.57 1.75 -19.41
N LEU A 360 -18.82 2.85 -19.62
CA LEU A 360 -18.57 3.50 -20.90
C LEU A 360 -19.83 4.07 -21.61
N VAL A 361 -20.00 5.39 -21.48
CA VAL A 361 -20.98 6.16 -22.25
C VAL A 361 -20.73 5.97 -23.77
N GLY A 362 -21.78 5.64 -24.51
CA GLY A 362 -21.74 5.50 -25.98
C GLY A 362 -22.12 4.12 -26.50
N THR A 363 -22.39 3.19 -25.62
CA THR A 363 -22.76 1.84 -26.01
C THR A 363 -23.95 1.35 -25.19
N SER A 364 -25.02 1.00 -25.88
CA SER A 364 -26.27 0.43 -25.33
C SER A 364 -26.03 -0.92 -24.62
N GLY A 365 -25.29 -0.93 -23.52
CA GLY A 365 -25.04 -2.10 -22.68
C GLY A 365 -25.86 -2.02 -21.39
N LYS A 366 -26.53 -3.09 -21.02
CA LYS A 366 -27.22 -3.24 -19.74
C LYS A 366 -26.19 -3.22 -18.60
N PRO A 367 -26.53 -2.69 -17.40
CA PRO A 367 -25.66 -2.75 -16.22
C PRO A 367 -25.20 -4.18 -15.95
N ALA A 368 -23.90 -4.35 -15.80
CA ALA A 368 -23.36 -5.64 -15.41
C ALA A 368 -23.50 -5.82 -13.91
N ASN A 369 -24.58 -6.42 -13.44
CA ASN A 369 -24.66 -6.98 -12.09
C ASN A 369 -23.71 -8.19 -12.00
N PHE A 370 -22.42 -7.91 -11.98
CA PHE A 370 -21.42 -8.97 -11.92
C PHE A 370 -21.02 -9.24 -10.47
N LYS A 371 -21.00 -10.49 -10.09
CA LYS A 371 -20.61 -10.91 -8.74
C LYS A 371 -19.52 -11.98 -8.84
N MET A 372 -18.50 -11.83 -8.02
CA MET A 372 -17.48 -12.85 -7.79
C MET A 372 -17.42 -13.24 -6.33
N LYS A 373 -17.17 -14.52 -6.09
CA LYS A 373 -16.94 -15.07 -4.76
C LYS A 373 -15.70 -15.95 -4.80
N ASN A 374 -14.98 -15.99 -3.70
CA ASN A 374 -13.90 -16.95 -3.50
C ASN A 374 -13.98 -17.50 -2.07
N THR A 375 -14.06 -18.80 -1.94
CA THR A 375 -13.94 -19.48 -0.63
C THR A 375 -12.62 -20.21 -0.63
N SER A 376 -11.83 -20.00 0.39
CA SER A 376 -10.46 -20.53 0.44
C SER A 376 -10.18 -21.17 1.78
N TYR A 377 -9.46 -22.28 1.76
CA TYR A 377 -8.98 -22.99 2.93
C TYR A 377 -7.47 -23.03 2.89
N TYR A 378 -6.81 -22.74 3.99
CA TYR A 378 -5.35 -22.74 4.03
C TYR A 378 -4.80 -23.33 5.32
N VAL A 379 -3.59 -23.85 5.22
CA VAL A 379 -2.77 -24.30 6.34
C VAL A 379 -1.31 -24.03 6.02
N GLN A 380 -0.58 -23.57 7.03
CA GLN A 380 0.89 -23.44 7.00
C GLN A 380 1.45 -23.92 8.32
N ASP A 381 2.60 -24.61 8.27
CA ASP A 381 3.39 -24.99 9.44
C ASP A 381 4.85 -24.55 9.24
N ASP A 382 5.41 -23.88 10.23
CA ASP A 382 6.84 -23.65 10.37
C ASP A 382 7.37 -24.64 11.41
N TRP A 383 7.94 -25.74 10.93
CA TRP A 383 8.43 -26.85 11.74
C TRP A 383 9.93 -26.75 11.99
N LYS A 384 10.33 -26.54 13.25
CA LYS A 384 11.72 -26.64 13.70
C LYS A 384 12.14 -28.12 13.77
N ILE A 385 12.70 -28.63 12.69
CA ILE A 385 13.10 -30.06 12.53
C ILE A 385 14.17 -30.40 13.57
N ILE A 386 15.19 -29.55 13.64
CA ILE A 386 16.29 -29.57 14.61
C ILE A 386 16.56 -28.12 15.08
N PRO A 387 17.31 -27.88 16.15
CA PRO A 387 17.77 -26.53 16.49
C PRO A 387 18.38 -25.85 15.27
N HIS A 388 18.04 -24.59 15.05
CA HIS A 388 18.52 -23.75 13.93
C HIS A 388 18.05 -24.14 12.52
N VAL A 389 17.25 -25.20 12.32
CA VAL A 389 16.71 -25.57 11.00
C VAL A 389 15.19 -25.62 11.04
N THR A 390 14.57 -24.80 10.20
CA THR A 390 13.12 -24.74 10.07
C THR A 390 12.68 -25.12 8.65
N LEU A 391 11.75 -26.06 8.55
CA LEU A 391 11.03 -26.38 7.32
C LEU A 391 9.65 -25.72 7.39
N SER A 392 9.37 -24.80 6.48
CA SER A 392 8.03 -24.22 6.32
C SER A 392 7.30 -24.94 5.18
N GLY A 393 6.06 -25.30 5.40
CA GLY A 393 5.19 -25.90 4.39
C GLY A 393 3.80 -25.28 4.41
N GLY A 394 3.21 -24.97 3.25
CA GLY A 394 1.89 -24.37 3.16
C GLY A 394 1.07 -24.91 2.01
N LEU A 395 -0.24 -24.99 2.22
CA LEU A 395 -1.24 -25.35 1.22
C LEU A 395 -2.42 -24.39 1.31
N ARG A 396 -2.93 -23.96 0.15
CA ARG A 396 -4.18 -23.20 0.04
C ARG A 396 -4.99 -23.73 -1.12
N TYR A 397 -6.27 -23.93 -0.88
CA TYR A 397 -7.26 -24.28 -1.89
C TYR A 397 -8.24 -23.14 -2.07
N ASP A 398 -8.29 -22.57 -3.26
CA ASP A 398 -9.19 -21.50 -3.67
C ASP A 398 -10.31 -22.06 -4.54
N ARG A 399 -11.56 -21.74 -4.18
CA ARG A 399 -12.77 -22.15 -4.91
C ARG A 399 -13.55 -20.91 -5.35
N PRO A 400 -13.16 -20.30 -6.48
CA PRO A 400 -13.85 -19.13 -7.00
C PRO A 400 -15.15 -19.51 -7.70
N SER A 401 -16.09 -18.57 -7.72
CA SER A 401 -17.31 -18.65 -8.52
C SER A 401 -17.74 -17.25 -8.94
N ASN A 402 -18.49 -17.16 -10.02
CA ASN A 402 -19.05 -15.92 -10.52
C ASN A 402 -20.52 -16.11 -10.92
N SER A 403 -21.25 -15.00 -10.95
CA SER A 403 -22.60 -14.94 -11.49
C SER A 403 -22.80 -13.60 -12.18
N GLY A 404 -23.54 -13.59 -13.28
CA GLY A 404 -23.78 -12.42 -14.12
C GLY A 404 -23.63 -12.73 -15.60
N GLN A 405 -23.61 -11.72 -16.45
CA GLN A 405 -23.76 -11.85 -17.92
C GLN A 405 -22.51 -12.37 -18.67
N THR A 406 -21.44 -12.80 -18.01
CA THR A 406 -20.18 -13.08 -18.71
C THR A 406 -20.05 -14.49 -19.26
N GLY A 407 -20.78 -15.46 -18.72
CA GLY A 407 -20.54 -16.87 -19.07
C GLY A 407 -19.15 -17.42 -18.65
N ALA A 408 -18.35 -16.60 -17.95
CA ALA A 408 -17.00 -17.00 -17.55
C ALA A 408 -17.05 -18.15 -16.54
N THR A 409 -16.21 -19.16 -16.73
CA THR A 409 -16.04 -20.27 -15.78
C THR A 409 -14.70 -20.12 -15.07
N LEU A 410 -14.73 -19.93 -13.76
CA LEU A 410 -13.53 -19.82 -12.93
C LEU A 410 -13.12 -21.21 -12.42
N GLU A 411 -11.85 -21.54 -12.61
CA GLU A 411 -11.26 -22.80 -12.15
C GLU A 411 -10.78 -22.69 -10.70
N SER A 412 -11.03 -23.71 -9.89
CA SER A 412 -10.43 -23.84 -8.55
C SER A 412 -8.92 -24.09 -8.67
N HIS A 413 -8.17 -23.64 -7.66
CA HIS A 413 -6.71 -23.78 -7.66
C HIS A 413 -6.17 -24.18 -6.29
N THR A 414 -5.11 -25.01 -6.30
CA THR A 414 -4.34 -25.34 -5.09
C THR A 414 -2.95 -24.75 -5.20
N SER A 415 -2.64 -23.79 -4.34
CA SER A 415 -1.31 -23.21 -4.21
C SER A 415 -0.52 -23.93 -3.12
N LYS A 416 0.77 -24.16 -3.38
CA LYS A 416 1.71 -24.83 -2.48
C LYS A 416 2.90 -23.93 -2.19
N SER A 417 3.45 -24.02 -0.98
CA SER A 417 4.73 -23.41 -0.64
C SER A 417 5.56 -24.35 0.21
N TYR A 418 6.87 -24.25 0.05
CA TYR A 418 7.85 -24.89 0.92
C TYR A 418 9.11 -24.03 1.00
N LYS A 419 9.72 -23.99 2.18
CA LYS A 419 10.94 -23.23 2.43
C LYS A 419 11.77 -23.93 3.50
N LEU A 420 13.05 -24.06 3.26
CA LEU A 420 14.04 -24.49 4.24
C LEU A 420 14.82 -23.26 4.70
N SER A 421 14.93 -23.10 5.99
CA SER A 421 15.69 -22.01 6.61
C SER A 421 16.69 -22.57 7.60
N TRP A 422 17.90 -22.01 7.60
CA TRP A 422 18.97 -22.37 8.50
C TRP A 422 19.51 -21.11 9.20
N ASP A 423 19.40 -21.10 10.51
CA ASP A 423 19.99 -20.09 11.39
C ASP A 423 21.45 -20.54 11.62
N ILE A 424 22.37 -20.11 10.73
CA ILE A 424 23.81 -20.51 10.78
C ILE A 424 24.42 -20.09 12.11
N THR A 425 24.04 -18.91 12.57
CA THR A 425 24.29 -18.35 13.90
C THR A 425 23.02 -17.64 14.36
N ASP A 426 23.00 -17.11 15.59
CA ASP A 426 21.89 -16.27 16.08
C ASP A 426 21.74 -14.95 15.27
N LYS A 427 22.73 -14.62 14.42
CA LYS A 427 22.79 -13.39 13.64
C LYS A 427 22.78 -13.62 12.12
N ASP A 428 23.00 -14.82 11.65
CA ASP A 428 23.12 -15.17 10.24
C ASP A 428 22.06 -16.20 9.87
N ILE A 429 21.15 -15.83 8.97
CA ILE A 429 20.06 -16.69 8.49
C ILE A 429 20.18 -16.84 6.98
N ILE A 430 20.11 -18.06 6.48
CA ILE A 430 19.93 -18.36 5.05
C ILE A 430 18.64 -19.14 4.85
N TYR A 431 17.94 -18.87 3.77
CA TYR A 431 16.76 -19.63 3.41
C TYR A 431 16.62 -19.79 1.89
N ALA A 432 15.99 -20.88 1.50
CA ALA A 432 15.61 -21.13 0.12
C ALA A 432 14.20 -21.73 0.08
N GLY A 433 13.39 -21.29 -0.87
CA GLY A 433 12.02 -21.76 -0.95
C GLY A 433 11.37 -21.53 -2.29
N ARG A 434 10.16 -22.05 -2.39
CA ARG A 434 9.28 -21.88 -3.54
C ARG A 434 7.86 -21.72 -3.07
N SER A 435 7.16 -20.77 -3.66
CA SER A 435 5.74 -20.52 -3.43
C SER A 435 5.01 -20.41 -4.75
N ASP A 436 3.89 -21.09 -4.87
CA ASP A 436 2.96 -20.89 -5.98
C ASP A 436 2.19 -19.59 -5.78
N PHE A 437 1.75 -18.99 -6.89
CA PHE A 437 0.78 -17.91 -6.89
C PHE A 437 -0.37 -18.24 -7.83
N PHE A 438 -1.50 -17.63 -7.54
CA PHE A 438 -2.74 -17.75 -8.27
C PHE A 438 -3.38 -16.37 -8.41
N ILE A 439 -3.96 -16.05 -9.57
CA ILE A 439 -4.57 -14.75 -9.84
C ILE A 439 -5.89 -14.95 -10.56
N LEU A 440 -6.98 -14.55 -9.93
CA LEU A 440 -8.29 -14.50 -10.57
C LEU A 440 -8.34 -13.37 -11.60
N PRO A 441 -8.93 -13.58 -12.78
CA PRO A 441 -9.24 -12.47 -13.67
C PRO A 441 -10.10 -11.44 -12.95
N SER A 442 -9.78 -10.16 -13.11
CA SER A 442 -10.62 -9.10 -12.53
C SER A 442 -11.96 -9.00 -13.24
N MET A 443 -12.94 -8.41 -12.58
CA MET A 443 -14.24 -8.14 -13.17
C MET A 443 -14.09 -7.33 -14.46
N TYR A 444 -13.22 -6.32 -14.46
CA TYR A 444 -12.92 -5.52 -15.64
C TYR A 444 -12.34 -6.36 -16.80
N GLN A 445 -11.38 -7.25 -16.53
CA GLN A 445 -10.77 -8.13 -17.55
C GLN A 445 -11.79 -9.09 -18.18
N LEU A 446 -12.80 -9.50 -17.42
CA LEU A 446 -13.86 -10.39 -17.91
C LEU A 446 -14.97 -9.65 -18.67
N THR A 447 -15.28 -8.42 -18.28
CA THR A 447 -16.52 -7.74 -18.69
C THR A 447 -16.33 -6.48 -19.52
N ASN A 448 -15.09 -5.93 -19.58
CA ASN A 448 -14.83 -4.72 -20.36
C ASN A 448 -15.28 -4.94 -21.81
N ARG A 449 -16.02 -3.97 -22.37
CA ARG A 449 -16.64 -4.13 -23.68
C ARG A 449 -15.64 -4.14 -24.84
N GLN A 450 -14.55 -3.38 -24.72
CA GLN A 450 -13.56 -3.24 -25.78
C GLN A 450 -12.48 -4.32 -25.69
N TYR A 451 -12.03 -4.64 -24.50
CA TYR A 451 -10.87 -5.50 -24.25
C TYR A 451 -11.18 -6.74 -23.39
N GLY A 452 -12.39 -6.82 -22.83
CA GLY A 452 -12.79 -7.91 -21.96
C GLY A 452 -12.86 -9.25 -22.66
N ASN A 453 -12.52 -10.31 -21.94
CA ASN A 453 -12.56 -11.67 -22.44
C ASN A 453 -13.12 -12.62 -21.38
N ALA A 454 -14.36 -13.04 -21.58
CA ALA A 454 -15.04 -13.99 -20.68
C ALA A 454 -14.41 -15.39 -20.66
N SER A 455 -13.57 -15.73 -21.63
CA SER A 455 -12.89 -17.02 -21.73
C SER A 455 -11.55 -17.05 -20.98
N LEU A 456 -11.16 -15.94 -20.31
CA LEU A 456 -9.95 -15.90 -19.49
C LEU A 456 -10.00 -16.96 -18.41
N LYS A 457 -8.90 -17.65 -18.28
CA LYS A 457 -8.64 -18.57 -17.16
C LYS A 457 -7.79 -17.89 -16.10
N PRO A 458 -7.92 -18.28 -14.83
CA PRO A 458 -7.05 -17.78 -13.78
C PRO A 458 -5.58 -17.94 -14.12
N ALA A 459 -4.78 -16.93 -13.80
CA ALA A 459 -3.34 -17.02 -13.96
C ALA A 459 -2.74 -17.80 -12.78
N TYR A 460 -1.62 -18.49 -13.05
CA TYR A 460 -0.85 -19.19 -12.02
C TYR A 460 0.61 -19.33 -12.41
N GLY A 461 1.42 -19.58 -11.44
CA GLY A 461 2.84 -19.83 -11.59
C GLY A 461 3.52 -19.99 -10.24
N ARG A 462 4.83 -19.76 -10.22
CA ARG A 462 5.64 -20.00 -9.03
C ARG A 462 6.77 -19.00 -8.90
N THR A 463 7.12 -18.67 -7.66
CA THR A 463 8.29 -17.87 -7.30
C THR A 463 9.25 -18.74 -6.51
N SER A 464 10.51 -18.81 -6.94
CA SER A 464 11.62 -19.38 -6.18
C SER A 464 12.45 -18.26 -5.59
N THR A 465 12.86 -18.39 -4.34
CA THR A 465 13.66 -17.37 -3.62
C THR A 465 14.82 -18.03 -2.89
N ILE A 466 15.94 -17.30 -2.83
CA ILE A 466 17.08 -17.59 -1.95
C ILE A 466 17.38 -16.28 -1.23
N GLY A 467 17.42 -16.32 0.09
CA GLY A 467 17.66 -15.16 0.92
C GLY A 467 18.76 -15.37 1.94
N TYR A 468 19.43 -14.29 2.28
CA TYR A 468 20.40 -14.20 3.35
C TYR A 468 20.12 -12.94 4.17
N SER A 469 20.13 -13.08 5.48
CA SER A 469 20.01 -11.98 6.43
C SER A 469 21.13 -12.06 7.44
N LYS A 470 21.75 -10.92 7.74
CA LYS A 470 22.78 -10.78 8.77
C LYS A 470 22.46 -9.62 9.67
N SER A 471 22.29 -9.90 10.96
CA SER A 471 22.27 -8.90 12.01
C SER A 471 23.69 -8.74 12.57
N PHE A 472 24.32 -7.59 12.37
CA PHE A 472 25.64 -7.32 12.95
C PHE A 472 25.51 -7.05 14.46
N ASP A 473 24.46 -6.34 14.83
CA ASP A 473 24.02 -6.03 16.19
C ASP A 473 22.51 -5.72 16.18
N ASP A 474 21.98 -5.13 17.25
CA ASP A 474 20.56 -4.81 17.40
C ASP A 474 20.09 -3.65 16.48
N TYR A 475 21.00 -2.98 15.78
CA TYR A 475 20.72 -1.78 14.98
C TYR A 475 21.14 -1.90 13.52
N ASN A 476 21.94 -2.91 13.19
CA ASN A 476 22.58 -3.03 11.88
C ASN A 476 22.21 -4.37 11.24
N ILE A 477 21.42 -4.31 10.17
CA ILE A 477 20.95 -5.49 9.42
C ILE A 477 21.25 -5.33 7.94
N PHE A 478 21.81 -6.38 7.36
CA PHE A 478 21.91 -6.56 5.91
C PHE A 478 21.01 -7.71 5.48
N THR A 479 20.25 -7.49 4.38
CA THR A 479 19.46 -8.53 3.73
C THR A 479 19.78 -8.59 2.24
N PHE A 480 19.82 -9.80 1.69
CA PHE A 480 19.94 -10.06 0.27
C PHE A 480 18.97 -11.15 -0.14
N ASN A 481 18.23 -10.92 -1.22
CA ASN A 481 17.23 -11.87 -1.71
C ASN A 481 17.31 -11.96 -3.24
N TRP A 482 17.55 -13.14 -3.75
CA TRP A 482 17.40 -13.49 -5.17
C TRP A 482 16.04 -14.14 -5.39
N PHE A 483 15.42 -13.83 -6.51
CA PHE A 483 14.12 -14.40 -6.89
C PHE A 483 14.05 -14.75 -8.38
N GLU A 484 13.25 -15.76 -8.69
CA GLU A 484 12.79 -16.11 -10.04
C GLU A 484 11.30 -16.44 -9.98
N THR A 485 10.50 -15.70 -10.74
CA THR A 485 9.06 -15.91 -10.88
C THR A 485 8.75 -16.39 -12.29
N LYS A 486 8.19 -17.59 -12.40
CA LYS A 486 7.72 -18.17 -13.68
C LYS A 486 6.21 -18.16 -13.70
N THR A 487 5.65 -17.52 -14.71
CA THR A 487 4.21 -17.47 -14.98
C THR A 487 3.89 -18.49 -16.04
N GLU A 488 3.28 -19.59 -15.63
CA GLU A 488 2.89 -20.69 -16.54
C GLU A 488 1.65 -20.30 -17.36
N ARG A 489 0.73 -19.56 -16.73
CA ARG A 489 -0.43 -18.92 -17.34
C ARG A 489 -0.63 -17.56 -16.69
N GLY A 490 -0.47 -16.49 -17.46
CA GLY A 490 -0.67 -15.10 -17.08
C GLY A 490 -1.96 -14.53 -17.68
N ILE A 491 -2.20 -13.24 -17.43
CA ILE A 491 -3.24 -12.44 -18.07
C ILE A 491 -2.58 -11.16 -18.57
N GLY A 492 -2.56 -10.98 -19.89
CA GLY A 492 -1.99 -9.80 -20.54
C GLY A 492 -3.00 -9.10 -21.43
N LEU A 493 -2.75 -7.83 -21.73
CA LEU A 493 -3.54 -7.02 -22.66
C LEU A 493 -2.81 -6.96 -24.00
N THR A 494 -3.51 -7.27 -25.08
CA THR A 494 -3.06 -7.16 -26.47
C THR A 494 -3.95 -6.20 -27.26
N ALA A 495 -3.60 -5.92 -28.51
CA ALA A 495 -4.46 -5.15 -29.40
C ALA A 495 -5.88 -5.75 -29.56
N ALA A 496 -5.99 -7.07 -29.44
CA ALA A 496 -7.26 -7.81 -29.56
C ALA A 496 -8.04 -7.94 -28.24
N GLY A 497 -7.47 -7.46 -27.11
CA GLY A 497 -8.05 -7.57 -25.78
C GLY A 497 -7.24 -8.44 -24.83
N TYR A 498 -7.81 -8.76 -23.68
CA TYR A 498 -7.17 -9.59 -22.65
C TYR A 498 -7.05 -11.04 -23.10
N VAL A 499 -5.86 -11.61 -22.91
CA VAL A 499 -5.53 -13.00 -23.27
C VAL A 499 -4.73 -13.67 -22.16
N ASN A 500 -4.73 -15.00 -22.13
CA ASN A 500 -3.79 -15.72 -21.29
C ASN A 500 -2.41 -15.75 -21.96
N THR A 501 -1.36 -15.44 -21.19
CA THR A 501 0.04 -15.31 -21.63
C THR A 501 0.97 -16.19 -20.80
N ARG A 502 2.27 -16.10 -21.03
CA ARG A 502 3.33 -16.68 -20.20
C ARG A 502 4.39 -15.62 -19.98
N GLY A 503 5.08 -15.70 -18.84
CA GLY A 503 6.12 -14.74 -18.54
C GLY A 503 7.13 -15.26 -17.53
N MET A 504 8.23 -14.53 -17.40
CA MET A 504 9.26 -14.79 -16.41
C MET A 504 9.87 -13.48 -15.94
N SER A 505 10.09 -13.37 -14.63
CA SER A 505 10.82 -12.27 -14.01
C SER A 505 11.84 -12.86 -13.05
N ARG A 506 13.07 -12.31 -13.03
CA ARG A 506 14.10 -12.69 -12.08
C ARG A 506 14.98 -11.51 -11.74
N GLY A 507 15.51 -11.52 -10.53
CA GLY A 507 16.32 -10.42 -10.05
C GLY A 507 16.80 -10.64 -8.62
N TRP A 508 17.22 -9.56 -7.98
CA TRP A 508 17.58 -9.57 -6.57
C TRP A 508 17.28 -8.21 -5.92
N ASN A 509 17.12 -8.25 -4.60
CA ASN A 509 17.02 -7.08 -3.74
C ASN A 509 18.09 -7.18 -2.67
N ALA A 510 18.75 -6.07 -2.36
CA ALA A 510 19.64 -5.92 -1.21
C ALA A 510 19.20 -4.71 -0.40
N GLN A 511 19.27 -4.80 0.92
CA GLN A 511 18.95 -3.71 1.83
C GLN A 511 19.91 -3.72 3.01
N PHE A 512 20.37 -2.54 3.39
CA PHE A 512 21.17 -2.33 4.59
C PHE A 512 20.50 -1.25 5.44
N MET A 513 20.09 -1.64 6.64
CA MET A 513 19.57 -0.74 7.66
C MET A 513 20.64 -0.60 8.73
N THR A 514 20.97 0.63 9.12
CA THR A 514 22.05 0.90 10.05
C THR A 514 21.74 2.10 10.93
N GLN A 515 22.20 2.03 12.16
CA GLN A 515 22.32 3.16 13.06
C GLN A 515 23.81 3.49 13.25
N LEU A 516 24.18 4.72 12.94
CA LEU A 516 25.56 5.23 13.04
C LEU A 516 25.65 6.17 14.25
N GLY A 517 26.19 5.67 15.35
CA GLY A 517 26.18 6.36 16.64
C GLY A 517 24.75 6.55 17.17
N GLU A 518 24.54 7.56 18.02
CA GLU A 518 23.27 7.78 18.71
C GLU A 518 22.23 8.55 17.89
N HIS A 519 22.64 9.26 16.83
CA HIS A 519 21.83 10.28 16.18
C HIS A 519 21.51 10.01 14.71
N TRP A 520 22.25 9.13 14.05
CA TRP A 520 22.11 8.86 12.63
C TRP A 520 21.52 7.50 12.36
N ASN A 521 20.52 7.45 11.51
CA ASN A 521 19.96 6.20 10.99
C ASN A 521 19.99 6.26 9.46
N ALA A 522 20.27 5.14 8.83
CA ALA A 522 20.26 5.04 7.39
C ALA A 522 19.62 3.73 6.92
N ASN A 523 18.89 3.82 5.81
CA ASN A 523 18.33 2.69 5.09
C ASN A 523 18.72 2.83 3.62
N ILE A 524 19.48 1.89 3.11
CA ILE A 524 20.00 1.87 1.74
C ILE A 524 19.53 0.59 1.08
N GLY A 525 18.91 0.71 -0.08
CA GLY A 525 18.37 -0.43 -0.80
C GLY A 525 18.74 -0.42 -2.28
N TRP A 526 18.81 -1.61 -2.88
CA TRP A 526 19.01 -1.79 -4.30
C TRP A 526 18.21 -3.00 -4.79
N GLY A 527 17.36 -2.79 -5.78
CA GLY A 527 16.67 -3.82 -6.53
C GLY A 527 17.18 -3.91 -7.96
N HIS A 528 17.43 -5.12 -8.45
CA HIS A 528 17.87 -5.37 -9.81
C HIS A 528 17.02 -6.43 -10.50
N LEU A 529 16.54 -6.14 -11.71
CA LEU A 529 15.79 -7.05 -12.57
C LEU A 529 16.66 -7.49 -13.76
N TYR A 530 17.06 -8.77 -13.78
CA TYR A 530 17.82 -9.34 -14.91
C TYR A 530 16.95 -9.54 -16.13
N GLN A 531 15.76 -10.10 -15.91
CA GLN A 531 14.82 -10.44 -16.96
C GLN A 531 13.42 -10.11 -16.45
N TYR A 532 12.70 -9.42 -17.29
CA TYR A 532 11.30 -9.07 -17.08
C TYR A 532 10.59 -9.24 -18.41
N GLU A 533 9.64 -10.16 -18.46
CA GLU A 533 8.69 -10.27 -19.55
C GLU A 533 7.37 -9.72 -19.05
N ASP A 534 6.95 -8.61 -19.62
CA ASP A 534 5.64 -8.07 -19.35
C ASP A 534 4.61 -8.95 -20.07
N GLU A 535 3.70 -9.54 -19.31
CA GLU A 535 2.57 -10.30 -19.83
C GLU A 535 1.60 -9.40 -20.59
N ASP A 536 1.76 -8.09 -20.42
CA ASP A 536 0.94 -7.07 -21.00
C ASP A 536 1.71 -6.33 -22.10
N THR A 537 1.50 -6.74 -23.35
CA THR A 537 2.16 -6.12 -24.52
C THR A 537 1.72 -4.68 -24.77
N TYR A 538 0.64 -4.23 -24.11
CA TYR A 538 0.15 -2.85 -24.09
C TYR A 538 0.48 -2.11 -22.80
N SER A 539 1.15 -2.75 -21.86
CA SER A 539 1.60 -2.07 -20.65
C SER A 539 2.67 -1.05 -21.01
N TYR A 540 2.26 0.18 -21.03
CA TYR A 540 3.08 1.36 -21.33
C TYR A 540 4.07 1.69 -20.20
N GLY A 541 4.38 0.75 -19.35
CA GLY A 541 5.21 0.96 -18.20
C GLY A 541 6.47 0.14 -18.24
N TYR A 542 7.60 0.80 -18.30
CA TYR A 542 8.90 0.15 -18.26
C TYR A 542 9.39 0.13 -16.85
N SER A 543 9.45 -1.08 -16.29
CA SER A 543 10.19 -1.29 -15.05
C SER A 543 11.67 -1.01 -15.34
N PRO A 544 12.33 -0.11 -14.59
CA PRO A 544 13.78 0.03 -14.68
C PRO A 544 14.43 -1.30 -14.31
N LYS A 545 15.59 -1.59 -14.89
CA LYS A 545 16.38 -2.76 -14.45
C LYS A 545 16.93 -2.57 -13.06
N ASP A 546 17.17 -1.34 -12.66
CA ASP A 546 17.72 -1.01 -11.36
C ASP A 546 16.94 0.09 -10.67
N LEU A 547 16.72 -0.11 -9.38
CA LEU A 547 16.16 0.86 -8.45
C LEU A 547 17.06 0.92 -7.22
N ALA A 548 17.75 2.02 -7.01
CA ALA A 548 18.42 2.31 -5.76
C ALA A 548 17.53 3.23 -4.91
N THR A 549 17.45 2.96 -3.63
CA THR A 549 16.74 3.77 -2.63
C THR A 549 17.68 4.10 -1.48
N PHE A 550 17.50 5.26 -0.89
CA PHE A 550 18.20 5.61 0.34
C PHE A 550 17.32 6.52 1.20
N ALA A 551 17.54 6.45 2.51
CA ALA A 551 16.97 7.34 3.48
C ALA A 551 17.96 7.48 4.62
N VAL A 552 18.31 8.72 4.98
CA VAL A 552 19.23 9.03 6.06
C VAL A 552 18.57 10.04 6.99
N TYR A 553 18.62 9.76 8.27
CA TYR A 553 17.98 10.56 9.31
C TYR A 553 18.98 11.00 10.36
N TYR A 554 18.80 12.22 10.80
CA TYR A 554 19.48 12.79 11.95
C TYR A 554 18.45 13.19 13.00
N ASP A 555 18.67 12.80 14.24
CA ASP A 555 17.79 13.11 15.36
C ASP A 555 18.64 13.52 16.57
N TYR A 556 18.58 14.79 16.94
CA TYR A 556 19.31 15.30 18.08
C TYR A 556 18.51 16.36 18.81
N ALA A 557 18.18 16.08 20.06
CA ALA A 557 17.48 16.99 20.96
C ALA A 557 16.15 17.49 20.34
N LYS A 558 16.08 18.75 19.96
CA LYS A 558 14.89 19.41 19.39
C LYS A 558 14.87 19.43 17.87
N VAL A 559 15.91 18.93 17.21
CA VAL A 559 16.06 19.01 15.76
C VAL A 559 16.07 17.62 15.16
N LYS A 560 15.24 17.42 14.14
CA LYS A 560 15.28 16.24 13.28
C LYS A 560 15.47 16.68 11.84
N ALA A 561 16.23 15.91 11.07
CA ALA A 561 16.42 16.13 9.65
C ALA A 561 16.44 14.80 8.90
N GLY A 562 15.96 14.81 7.67
CA GLY A 562 15.93 13.62 6.81
C GLY A 562 16.31 13.99 5.38
N LEU A 563 17.04 13.10 4.75
CA LEU A 563 17.32 13.11 3.31
C LEU A 563 16.97 11.74 2.77
N ASP A 564 16.02 11.69 1.85
CA ASP A 564 15.65 10.46 1.17
C ASP A 564 15.66 10.62 -0.33
N GLY A 565 15.67 9.51 -1.02
CA GLY A 565 15.57 9.55 -2.46
C GLY A 565 15.59 8.18 -3.11
N TYR A 566 15.38 8.20 -4.41
CA TYR A 566 15.41 7.03 -5.24
C TYR A 566 16.02 7.35 -6.61
N TYR A 567 16.71 6.36 -7.17
CA TYR A 567 17.32 6.44 -8.48
C TYR A 567 16.86 5.28 -9.34
N PHE A 568 16.10 5.59 -10.41
CA PHE A 568 15.70 4.66 -11.46
C PHE A 568 16.67 4.75 -12.63
N PHE A 569 17.33 3.64 -12.94
CA PHE A 569 18.28 3.62 -14.02
C PHE A 569 18.22 2.33 -14.83
N ARG A 570 18.86 2.37 -16.02
CA ARG A 570 18.73 1.31 -17.05
C ARG A 570 17.27 1.06 -17.41
N ARG A 571 16.50 2.11 -17.60
CA ARG A 571 15.13 2.06 -18.12
C ARG A 571 15.20 1.74 -19.60
N VAL A 572 14.92 0.51 -19.98
CA VAL A 572 14.95 0.05 -21.38
C VAL A 572 13.54 -0.18 -21.87
N ASN A 573 13.23 0.37 -23.03
CA ASN A 573 12.00 0.08 -23.73
C ASN A 573 12.25 -0.98 -24.81
N PRO A 574 11.85 -2.26 -24.60
CA PRO A 574 12.09 -3.32 -25.57
C PRO A 574 11.30 -3.17 -26.88
N ASN A 575 10.24 -2.36 -26.87
CA ASN A 575 9.37 -2.16 -28.03
C ASN A 575 9.80 -1.01 -28.95
N TYR A 576 10.93 -0.34 -28.66
CA TYR A 576 11.48 0.72 -29.49
C TYR A 576 12.84 0.34 -30.02
N PRO A 577 12.95 -0.02 -31.33
CA PRO A 577 14.21 -0.46 -31.91
C PRO A 577 15.29 0.64 -31.97
N ASN A 578 14.97 1.90 -31.73
CA ASN A 578 15.88 3.02 -31.86
C ASN A 578 16.30 3.69 -30.54
N GLY A 579 16.21 2.96 -29.40
CA GLY A 579 16.84 3.40 -28.16
C GLY A 579 16.33 4.74 -27.63
N TRP A 580 15.03 4.94 -27.59
CA TRP A 580 14.44 6.00 -26.75
C TRP A 580 14.76 5.65 -25.31
N PRO A 581 15.72 6.30 -24.69
CA PRO A 581 15.92 6.14 -23.29
C PRO A 581 14.69 6.76 -22.63
N ALA A 582 13.86 5.97 -21.98
CA ALA A 582 13.20 6.51 -20.84
C ALA A 582 14.34 7.04 -19.98
N ASP A 583 14.48 8.37 -19.86
CA ASP A 583 15.63 8.94 -19.16
C ASP A 583 15.73 8.39 -17.76
N ASP A 584 16.93 7.99 -17.38
CA ASP A 584 17.25 7.69 -16.01
C ASP A 584 17.04 8.93 -15.17
N TYR A 585 16.53 8.77 -13.96
CA TYR A 585 16.33 9.91 -13.07
C TYR A 585 16.57 9.56 -11.61
N ALA A 586 17.11 10.51 -10.88
CA ALA A 586 17.26 10.49 -9.44
C ALA A 586 16.42 11.60 -8.82
N ILE A 587 15.68 11.28 -7.79
CA ILE A 587 14.89 12.22 -7.00
C ILE A 587 15.42 12.21 -5.58
N PHE A 588 15.64 13.40 -5.05
CA PHE A 588 16.07 13.63 -3.68
C PHE A 588 15.02 14.48 -2.99
N ASN A 589 14.68 14.11 -1.76
CA ASN A 589 13.78 14.86 -0.90
C ASN A 589 14.50 15.20 0.40
N MET A 590 14.12 16.29 1.01
CA MET A 590 14.70 16.74 2.28
C MET A 590 13.58 17.16 3.22
N SER A 591 13.71 16.79 4.49
CA SER A 591 12.83 17.25 5.56
C SER A 591 13.64 17.74 6.74
N ALA A 592 13.09 18.68 7.49
CA ALA A 592 13.66 19.14 8.75
C ALA A 592 12.51 19.53 9.69
N SER A 593 12.70 19.30 10.99
CA SER A 593 11.77 19.76 12.00
C SER A 593 12.48 20.27 13.25
N TYR A 594 11.80 21.16 13.95
CA TYR A 594 12.23 21.74 15.21
C TYR A 594 11.08 21.69 16.23
N ALA A 595 11.34 21.09 17.38
CA ALA A 595 10.40 21.00 18.48
C ALA A 595 10.79 21.99 19.61
N PRO A 596 10.32 23.25 19.57
CA PRO A 596 10.63 24.24 20.61
C PRO A 596 10.21 23.76 21.99
N THR A 597 9.09 23.03 22.05
CA THR A 597 8.57 22.36 23.24
C THR A 597 8.20 20.92 22.89
N LYS A 598 7.97 20.05 23.87
CA LYS A 598 7.50 18.68 23.63
C LYS A 598 6.10 18.60 22.99
N ASN A 599 5.36 19.70 22.99
CA ASN A 599 3.99 19.80 22.47
C ASN A 599 3.90 20.43 21.08
N ILE A 600 4.96 21.09 20.60
CA ILE A 600 4.95 21.83 19.33
C ILE A 600 6.07 21.31 18.46
N ASN A 601 5.75 20.92 17.24
CA ASN A 601 6.71 20.56 16.20
C ASN A 601 6.47 21.41 14.95
N ILE A 602 7.48 22.14 14.52
CA ILE A 602 7.47 22.95 13.29
C ILE A 602 8.33 22.22 12.28
N TYR A 603 7.84 22.01 11.06
CA TYR A 603 8.57 21.25 10.06
C TYR A 603 8.51 21.88 8.67
N ALA A 604 9.52 21.58 7.89
CA ALA A 604 9.59 21.91 6.47
C ALA A 604 9.98 20.66 5.67
N LYS A 605 9.41 20.51 4.49
CA LYS A 605 9.71 19.44 3.55
C LYS A 605 9.90 20.00 2.16
N VAL A 606 10.91 19.51 1.45
CA VAL A 606 11.16 19.80 0.03
C VAL A 606 11.22 18.48 -0.73
N ASN A 607 10.31 18.28 -1.67
CA ASN A 607 10.34 17.14 -2.58
C ASN A 607 11.00 17.57 -3.90
N ASN A 608 11.68 16.63 -4.57
CA ASN A 608 12.42 16.87 -5.79
C ASN A 608 13.38 18.08 -5.64
N LEU A 609 14.28 17.97 -4.67
CA LEU A 609 15.19 19.04 -4.21
C LEU A 609 15.94 19.74 -5.36
N PHE A 610 16.32 18.99 -6.38
CA PHE A 610 17.11 19.49 -7.52
C PHE A 610 16.24 19.91 -8.72
N ASP A 611 14.91 19.96 -8.55
CA ASP A 611 13.97 20.36 -9.59
C ASP A 611 14.10 19.53 -10.88
N LYS A 612 14.39 18.23 -10.74
CA LYS A 612 14.55 17.32 -11.88
C LYS A 612 13.23 17.19 -12.63
N MET A 613 13.25 17.42 -13.94
CA MET A 613 12.16 17.02 -14.82
C MET A 613 12.21 15.51 -15.02
N TYR A 614 11.13 14.81 -14.72
CA TYR A 614 11.05 13.34 -14.84
C TYR A 614 9.64 12.87 -15.11
N SER A 615 9.55 11.63 -15.60
CA SER A 615 8.29 10.92 -15.82
C SER A 615 8.43 9.50 -15.29
N GLU A 616 7.44 9.05 -14.55
CA GLU A 616 7.39 7.65 -14.10
C GLU A 616 6.86 6.75 -15.19
N ARG A 617 6.04 7.29 -16.07
CA ARG A 617 5.48 6.58 -17.20
C ARG A 617 5.71 7.35 -18.49
N THR A 618 6.41 6.73 -19.43
CA THR A 618 6.52 7.22 -20.80
C THR A 618 5.39 6.65 -21.63
N HIS A 619 4.63 7.50 -22.27
CA HIS A 619 3.60 7.12 -23.23
C HIS A 619 4.09 7.41 -24.64
N VAL A 620 4.01 6.44 -25.52
CA VAL A 620 4.17 6.69 -26.94
C VAL A 620 2.82 6.59 -27.60
N ILE A 621 2.36 7.71 -28.14
CA ILE A 621 1.15 7.73 -28.92
C ILE A 621 1.46 7.14 -30.30
N TYR A 622 1.07 5.89 -30.52
CA TYR A 622 1.15 5.24 -31.82
C TYR A 622 0.40 6.02 -32.92
N ALA A 623 -0.60 6.82 -32.54
CA ALA A 623 -1.45 7.54 -33.50
C ALA A 623 -0.79 8.78 -34.11
N THR A 624 0.20 9.39 -33.50
CA THR A 624 0.77 10.67 -33.97
C THR A 624 2.22 10.59 -34.40
N GLY A 625 2.92 9.52 -34.06
CA GLY A 625 4.36 9.37 -34.38
C GLY A 625 5.25 10.48 -33.78
N ARG A 626 4.71 11.31 -32.87
CA ARG A 626 5.43 12.43 -32.28
C ARG A 626 6.23 11.95 -31.08
N PRO A 627 7.54 12.11 -31.10
CA PRO A 627 8.37 11.98 -29.93
C PRO A 627 8.07 13.12 -28.95
N GLY A 628 7.81 12.80 -27.67
CA GLY A 628 7.84 13.82 -26.62
C GLY A 628 6.61 14.01 -25.77
N ASP A 629 5.55 13.22 -25.96
CA ASP A 629 4.40 13.28 -25.06
C ASP A 629 4.61 12.30 -23.89
N TRP A 630 4.86 12.84 -22.70
CA TRP A 630 4.99 12.08 -21.46
C TRP A 630 4.16 12.77 -20.36
N TYR A 631 3.81 12.00 -19.36
CA TYR A 631 3.21 12.52 -18.15
C TYR A 631 4.30 13.00 -17.19
N SER A 632 4.49 14.32 -17.11
CA SER A 632 5.50 14.88 -16.23
C SER A 632 5.09 14.81 -14.77
N MET A 633 6.03 14.51 -13.91
CA MET A 633 5.88 14.56 -12.47
C MET A 633 6.18 15.98 -11.96
N PRO A 634 5.69 16.35 -10.74
CA PRO A 634 5.94 17.65 -10.16
C PRO A 634 7.44 17.97 -10.07
N GLY A 635 7.80 19.19 -10.40
CA GLY A 635 9.08 19.77 -10.09
C GLY A 635 9.24 19.96 -8.58
N ARG A 636 10.16 20.81 -8.17
CA ARG A 636 10.43 21.05 -6.76
C ARG A 636 9.17 21.57 -6.04
N SER A 637 8.74 20.83 -5.02
CA SER A 637 7.67 21.26 -4.13
C SER A 637 8.18 21.41 -2.71
N PHE A 638 7.59 22.36 -1.97
CA PHE A 638 7.89 22.58 -0.56
C PHE A 638 6.59 22.68 0.25
N VAL A 639 6.67 22.25 1.49
CA VAL A 639 5.60 22.33 2.48
C VAL A 639 6.21 22.82 3.79
N LEU A 640 5.54 23.75 4.45
CA LEU A 640 5.82 24.20 5.82
C LEU A 640 4.60 23.84 6.67
N GLY A 641 4.83 23.26 7.83
CA GLY A 641 3.75 22.85 8.73
C GLY A 641 4.09 23.01 10.20
N MET A 642 3.05 22.94 11.01
CA MET A 642 3.12 22.95 12.46
C MET A 642 2.14 21.92 13.02
N GLN A 643 2.65 21.07 13.90
CA GLN A 643 1.86 20.12 14.68
C GLN A 643 1.87 20.55 16.15
N VAL A 644 0.69 20.57 16.76
CA VAL A 644 0.50 20.77 18.20
C VAL A 644 -0.11 19.52 18.78
N THR A 645 0.48 19.04 19.88
CA THR A 645 0.05 17.83 20.59
C THR A 645 -0.37 18.19 22.02
N PHE A 646 -1.47 17.62 22.49
CA PHE A 646 -2.05 17.85 23.82
C PHE A 646 -2.11 16.55 24.61
#